data_6476180cb8aadb550b0e139d1f68d0ab
#
_entry.id   6476180cb8aadb550b0e139d1f68d0ab
#
_cell.length_a   1.000
_cell.length_b   1.000
_cell.length_c   1.000
_cell.angle_alpha   90.00
_cell.angle_beta   90.00
_cell.angle_gamma   90.00
#
_symmetry.space_group_name_H-M   'P 1'
#
loop_
_entity.id
_entity.type
_entity.pdbx_description
1 polymer ?
#
loop_
_entity_poly.entity_id
_entity_poly.type
_entity_poly.pdbx_seq_one_letter_code
_entity_poly.pdbx_strand_id
1 'polypeptide(L)'
;MTRRMNAKKISKSILALLITVPALLATNAMAQELKKPTLEDLIPGGETYHTAENKWYQWWGDAACLELGIDNIEGTWAVKGLGAKPGEKFTAITLEEANALLEEKGLGKLRHFHAAKAVNVPRGVNLGIQVQIDPLLLLNTGKYRALVDWKKKKVIWSQPCPAQAANEDWNEVSRHLAYTIGNNLYVMTGDGQTLKVTNEPEGIVCGQSVHRNEFGISKGTFWNPAGDLLAFYRMNESMVTPYPLVDITARIALVDKIRYPMAGMLSHQVKVGIYNPATQKTIYLDMGDPKDRYFTNITWAPDGKSLYLIELNRDQNHSKLCRYDAESGELQQVLIEERHPKYVEPQSPILFLPWDSHKFIYQSQRDGFNHLYLYNTEGELLKQLTSGPWLVQDIVGFNRNTKELIIKSTEISPLQSNLYAVNLKNGKRSLIGDPTGMHSAQISGFMGTYLIDNASSPTCPRIIKLMSTNPKKQREHTLLTAKNPYEGFEMPSIEVGTIKAADGKTDLYYRLIKPADFDPAKKYPAIVYVYGGPHAQMITNGWMNDARGWDIYMANKGYIMFSLDNRGSSNRGLEFENATFRQLGIEEGKDQVKGVEFLKSQPYVDGERIGVHGWSFGGHMTTALMLRYPEIFKVGVAGGPVIDWGYYEIMYGERYMDTPQANPEGYKQTNLKNLAGNLKGHLLIIHDDHDDTCVPQHTLSFMKACVDARTYPDLFIYPTHKHNVLGRDRVHLHEKITRYFEEYL
;
A
#
# COMPACT_ATOMS: atom_id res chain seq x y z
N MET A 1 46.91 -7.95 66.20
CA MET A 1 46.64 -9.20 66.96
C MET A 1 46.29 -10.26 65.96
N THR A 2 47.28 -10.95 65.43
CA THR A 2 47.91 -12.24 65.83
C THR A 2 46.91 -13.40 66.04
N ARG A 3 46.92 -14.37 65.16
CA ARG A 3 47.37 -15.77 65.28
C ARG A 3 46.76 -16.59 64.14
N ARG A 4 47.56 -17.03 63.18
CA ARG A 4 48.49 -18.21 63.09
C ARG A 4 47.73 -19.57 63.19
N MET A 5 47.75 -20.24 62.01
CA MET A 5 48.34 -21.56 61.68
C MET A 5 47.80 -22.79 62.40
N ASN A 6 47.42 -23.81 61.60
CA ASN A 6 48.33 -25.01 61.57
C ASN A 6 47.91 -25.97 60.41
N ALA A 7 48.98 -26.47 59.78
CA ALA A 7 48.98 -27.57 58.80
C ALA A 7 49.33 -28.90 59.51
N LYS A 8 48.90 -30.04 59.02
CA LYS A 8 49.56 -31.37 59.09
C LYS A 8 48.79 -32.33 58.19
N LYS A 9 49.41 -32.81 57.17
CA LYS A 9 50.34 -33.93 56.92
C LYS A 9 49.61 -35.22 56.51
N ILE A 10 49.73 -35.57 55.23
CA ILE A 10 50.33 -36.72 54.53
C ILE A 10 49.81 -38.14 54.93
N SER A 11 49.33 -38.86 53.93
CA SER A 11 49.68 -40.29 53.67
C SER A 11 49.47 -40.65 52.21
N LYS A 12 50.53 -41.27 51.64
CA LYS A 12 50.59 -41.85 50.29
C LYS A 12 49.87 -43.18 50.29
N SER A 13 49.07 -43.48 49.26
CA SER A 13 48.90 -44.85 48.76
C SER A 13 48.69 -44.82 47.26
N ILE A 14 49.57 -45.44 46.56
CA ILE A 14 49.63 -45.70 45.13
C ILE A 14 48.59 -46.80 44.83
N LEU A 15 47.69 -46.55 43.92
CA LEU A 15 47.02 -47.62 43.20
C LEU A 15 46.77 -47.19 41.76
N ALA A 16 47.42 -47.90 40.85
CA ALA A 16 47.23 -47.74 39.41
C ALA A 16 45.83 -48.13 39.01
N LEU A 17 45.14 -47.26 38.27
CA LEU A 17 43.95 -47.68 37.55
C LEU A 17 43.85 -46.95 36.19
N LEU A 18 43.90 -47.74 35.16
CA LEU A 18 43.43 -47.60 33.78
C LEU A 18 42.88 -46.23 33.38
N ILE A 19 43.63 -45.61 32.50
CA ILE A 19 43.17 -44.49 31.68
C ILE A 19 42.22 -45.07 30.64
N THR A 20 40.90 -44.93 30.86
CA THR A 20 39.92 -44.98 29.79
C THR A 20 39.76 -43.56 29.24
N VAL A 21 40.32 -43.36 28.06
CA VAL A 21 40.06 -42.18 27.23
C VAL A 21 38.61 -42.22 26.80
N PRO A 22 37.76 -41.24 27.17
CA PRO A 22 36.48 -41.11 26.47
C PRO A 22 36.82 -40.58 25.09
N ALA A 23 36.59 -41.41 24.07
CA ALA A 23 36.51 -40.94 22.71
C ALA A 23 35.48 -39.82 22.66
N LEU A 24 35.94 -38.57 22.50
CA LEU A 24 35.12 -37.45 22.04
C LEU A 24 34.59 -37.89 20.65
N LEU A 25 33.39 -38.36 20.59
CA LEU A 25 32.58 -38.30 19.40
C LEU A 25 32.43 -36.82 19.08
N ALA A 26 33.38 -36.29 18.31
CA ALA A 26 33.16 -35.10 17.52
C ALA A 26 32.04 -35.49 16.57
N THR A 27 30.81 -35.17 16.93
CA THR A 27 29.74 -35.04 15.96
C THR A 27 30.17 -33.92 15.03
N ASN A 28 30.77 -34.33 13.90
CA ASN A 28 30.80 -33.50 12.71
C ASN A 28 29.32 -33.19 12.42
N ALA A 29 28.81 -32.10 12.97
CA ALA A 29 27.71 -31.39 12.36
C ALA A 29 28.27 -31.02 10.96
N MET A 30 27.97 -31.81 9.94
CA MET A 30 28.17 -31.41 8.55
C MET A 30 27.48 -30.07 8.48
N ALA A 31 28.22 -29.01 8.26
CA ALA A 31 27.65 -27.72 7.93
C ALA A 31 26.76 -28.00 6.72
N GLN A 32 25.47 -27.84 6.89
CA GLN A 32 24.51 -28.05 5.80
C GLN A 32 24.91 -27.04 4.74
N GLU A 33 25.29 -27.52 3.55
CA GLU A 33 25.66 -26.66 2.43
C GLU A 33 24.44 -25.79 2.09
N LEU A 34 24.59 -24.47 2.20
CA LEU A 34 23.52 -23.54 1.91
C LEU A 34 23.18 -23.58 0.41
N LYS A 35 21.91 -23.53 0.08
CA LYS A 35 21.45 -23.48 -1.31
C LYS A 35 21.53 -22.06 -1.84
N LYS A 36 21.97 -21.88 -3.08
CA LYS A 36 21.78 -20.61 -3.79
C LYS A 36 20.30 -20.48 -4.19
N PRO A 37 19.61 -19.38 -3.79
CA PRO A 37 18.21 -19.20 -4.15
C PRO A 37 18.06 -18.96 -5.65
N THR A 38 17.02 -19.54 -6.24
CA THR A 38 16.64 -19.37 -7.64
C THR A 38 15.59 -18.26 -7.80
N LEU A 39 15.27 -17.89 -9.03
CA LEU A 39 14.13 -16.96 -9.29
C LEU A 39 12.81 -17.60 -8.85
N GLU A 40 12.68 -18.93 -8.96
CA GLU A 40 11.50 -19.66 -8.50
C GLU A 40 11.28 -19.55 -6.98
N ASP A 41 12.37 -19.44 -6.22
CA ASP A 41 12.31 -19.29 -4.75
C ASP A 41 12.03 -17.85 -4.31
N LEU A 42 12.43 -16.86 -5.13
CA LEU A 42 12.47 -15.45 -4.73
C LEU A 42 11.39 -14.56 -5.36
N ILE A 43 10.79 -15.00 -6.48
CA ILE A 43 9.84 -14.17 -7.24
C ILE A 43 8.39 -14.65 -7.00
N PRO A 44 7.45 -13.75 -6.60
CA PRO A 44 6.04 -14.11 -6.53
C PRO A 44 5.52 -14.70 -7.85
N GLY A 45 4.91 -15.86 -7.79
CA GLY A 45 4.51 -16.65 -8.94
C GLY A 45 5.45 -17.82 -9.25
N GLY A 46 6.61 -17.90 -8.60
CA GLY A 46 7.51 -19.04 -8.65
C GLY A 46 6.91 -20.30 -8.00
N GLU A 47 7.28 -21.48 -8.50
CA GLU A 47 6.76 -22.76 -8.00
C GLU A 47 7.19 -23.03 -6.55
N THR A 48 8.38 -22.60 -6.20
CA THR A 48 8.96 -22.76 -4.87
C THR A 48 9.06 -21.45 -4.10
N TYR A 49 8.23 -20.46 -4.46
CA TYR A 49 8.28 -19.13 -3.85
C TYR A 49 8.14 -19.17 -2.34
N HIS A 50 9.14 -18.63 -1.65
CA HIS A 50 9.20 -18.57 -0.19
C HIS A 50 8.62 -17.25 0.33
N THR A 51 7.69 -17.34 1.27
CA THR A 51 7.11 -16.20 1.96
C THR A 51 7.07 -16.44 3.46
N ALA A 52 7.17 -15.36 4.23
CA ALA A 52 7.05 -15.44 5.68
C ALA A 52 5.63 -15.84 6.08
N GLU A 53 5.52 -16.70 7.10
CA GLU A 53 4.24 -17.07 7.69
C GLU A 53 3.44 -15.81 8.03
N ASN A 54 2.14 -15.83 7.77
CA ASN A 54 1.22 -14.76 8.10
C ASN A 54 -0.06 -15.33 8.72
N LYS A 55 -0.70 -14.51 9.57
CA LYS A 55 -2.01 -14.80 10.14
C LYS A 55 -2.91 -13.59 9.98
N TRP A 56 -4.17 -13.87 9.66
CA TRP A 56 -5.17 -12.85 9.43
C TRP A 56 -6.13 -12.79 10.62
N TYR A 57 -6.29 -11.60 11.19
CA TYR A 57 -7.14 -11.35 12.33
C TYR A 57 -8.22 -10.33 11.99
N GLN A 58 -9.39 -10.51 12.56
CA GLN A 58 -10.47 -9.51 12.55
C GLN A 58 -10.99 -9.31 13.97
N TRP A 59 -11.27 -8.08 14.33
CA TRP A 59 -11.86 -7.77 15.60
C TRP A 59 -13.34 -8.15 15.61
N TRP A 60 -13.77 -8.83 16.67
CA TRP A 60 -15.17 -8.95 17.06
C TRP A 60 -15.36 -8.16 18.35
N GLY A 61 -15.89 -6.92 18.21
CA GLY A 61 -15.95 -5.95 19.29
C GLY A 61 -14.58 -5.61 19.88
N ASP A 62 -14.59 -5.34 21.19
CA ASP A 62 -13.36 -5.13 21.97
C ASP A 62 -12.94 -6.39 22.76
N ALA A 63 -13.74 -7.46 22.67
CA ALA A 63 -13.60 -8.64 23.52
C ALA A 63 -12.71 -9.73 22.92
N ALA A 64 -12.65 -9.83 21.59
CA ALA A 64 -11.90 -10.87 20.92
C ALA A 64 -11.44 -10.45 19.53
N CYS A 65 -10.30 -10.96 19.10
CA CYS A 65 -9.93 -11.02 17.71
C CYS A 65 -10.09 -12.45 17.18
N LEU A 66 -10.71 -12.58 16.03
CA LEU A 66 -10.92 -13.86 15.35
C LEU A 66 -9.77 -14.08 14.37
N GLU A 67 -9.05 -15.18 14.53
CA GLU A 67 -8.11 -15.66 13.52
C GLU A 67 -8.90 -16.38 12.43
N LEU A 68 -8.89 -15.83 11.23
CA LEU A 68 -9.50 -16.46 10.06
C LEU A 68 -8.47 -17.46 9.49
N GLY A 69 -8.59 -18.73 9.92
CA GLY A 69 -7.64 -19.76 9.54
C GLY A 69 -7.71 -20.11 8.07
N ILE A 70 -6.55 -20.06 7.45
CA ILE A 70 -6.27 -20.67 6.15
C ILE A 70 -5.72 -22.08 6.38
N ASP A 71 -5.09 -22.29 7.54
CA ASP A 71 -4.40 -23.51 7.85
C ASP A 71 -5.36 -24.62 8.29
N ASN A 72 -5.20 -25.74 7.63
CA ASN A 72 -5.88 -26.98 7.97
C ASN A 72 -5.15 -27.63 9.14
N ILE A 73 -5.44 -27.22 10.38
CA ILE A 73 -5.00 -27.96 11.57
C ILE A 73 -5.93 -29.16 11.69
N GLU A 74 -5.41 -30.36 11.48
CA GLU A 74 -6.12 -31.65 11.55
C GLU A 74 -7.23 -31.85 10.50
N GLY A 75 -7.12 -31.25 9.32
CA GLY A 75 -8.13 -31.42 8.27
C GLY A 75 -9.39 -30.57 8.44
N THR A 76 -9.45 -29.69 9.45
CA THR A 76 -10.63 -28.90 9.76
C THR A 76 -10.35 -27.40 9.69
N TRP A 77 -11.07 -26.69 8.84
CA TRP A 77 -11.04 -25.22 8.80
C TRP A 77 -11.87 -24.64 9.95
N ALA A 78 -11.33 -23.67 10.66
CA ALA A 78 -12.02 -23.06 11.77
C ALA A 78 -11.76 -21.56 11.85
N VAL A 79 -12.75 -20.78 12.25
CA VAL A 79 -12.58 -19.43 12.77
C VAL A 79 -12.25 -19.55 14.25
N LYS A 80 -11.01 -19.24 14.62
CA LYS A 80 -10.54 -19.29 16.00
C LYS A 80 -10.62 -17.91 16.62
N GLY A 81 -11.09 -17.85 17.86
CA GLY A 81 -11.10 -16.63 18.66
C GLY A 81 -9.92 -16.63 19.61
N LEU A 82 -9.24 -15.50 19.70
CA LEU A 82 -8.30 -15.21 20.79
C LEU A 82 -9.00 -14.16 21.65
N GLY A 83 -9.24 -14.47 22.92
CA GLY A 83 -9.71 -13.46 23.85
C GLY A 83 -8.75 -12.27 23.88
N ALA A 84 -9.25 -11.04 24.07
CA ALA A 84 -8.39 -9.86 24.22
C ALA A 84 -7.52 -9.92 25.49
N LYS A 85 -7.77 -10.88 26.36
CA LYS A 85 -6.92 -11.21 27.51
C LYS A 85 -5.89 -12.26 27.08
N PRO A 86 -4.62 -12.12 27.45
CA PRO A 86 -3.60 -13.11 27.15
C PRO A 86 -4.02 -14.52 27.61
N GLY A 87 -3.88 -15.50 26.72
CA GLY A 87 -4.11 -16.92 27.03
C GLY A 87 -5.54 -17.43 26.84
N GLU A 88 -6.53 -16.57 26.60
CA GLU A 88 -7.89 -17.01 26.31
C GLU A 88 -8.06 -17.35 24.82
N LYS A 89 -8.32 -18.63 24.53
CA LYS A 89 -8.53 -19.13 23.15
C LYS A 89 -9.82 -19.91 23.07
N PHE A 90 -10.60 -19.69 22.01
CA PHE A 90 -11.80 -20.48 21.73
C PHE A 90 -11.97 -20.67 20.21
N THR A 91 -12.69 -21.71 19.81
CA THR A 91 -13.11 -21.90 18.43
C THR A 91 -14.50 -21.28 18.26
N ALA A 92 -14.63 -20.27 17.42
CA ALA A 92 -15.93 -19.65 17.15
C ALA A 92 -16.83 -20.61 16.35
N ILE A 93 -16.35 -21.07 15.19
CA ILE A 93 -17.05 -22.01 14.33
C ILE A 93 -16.05 -22.74 13.44
N THR A 94 -16.26 -24.04 13.19
CA THR A 94 -15.48 -24.80 12.20
C THR A 94 -16.10 -24.66 10.80
N LEU A 95 -15.32 -24.98 9.77
CA LEU A 95 -15.82 -24.98 8.40
C LEU A 95 -16.95 -26.02 8.21
N GLU A 96 -16.82 -27.18 8.86
CA GLU A 96 -17.84 -28.23 8.86
C GLU A 96 -19.14 -27.76 9.49
N GLU A 97 -19.08 -27.17 10.69
CA GLU A 97 -20.26 -26.58 11.36
C GLU A 97 -20.90 -25.47 10.53
N ALA A 98 -20.11 -24.55 9.95
CA ALA A 98 -20.61 -23.48 9.10
C ALA A 98 -21.33 -24.05 7.87
N ASN A 99 -20.71 -25.04 7.22
CA ASN A 99 -21.31 -25.68 6.05
C ASN A 99 -22.61 -26.45 6.39
N ALA A 100 -22.67 -27.14 7.52
CA ALA A 100 -23.90 -27.81 7.97
C ALA A 100 -25.05 -26.81 8.15
N LEU A 101 -24.80 -25.65 8.79
CA LEU A 101 -25.78 -24.58 8.97
C LEU A 101 -26.24 -23.95 7.64
N LEU A 102 -25.33 -23.76 6.70
CA LEU A 102 -25.64 -23.20 5.38
C LEU A 102 -26.43 -24.19 4.53
N GLU A 103 -26.08 -25.47 4.55
CA GLU A 103 -26.79 -26.53 3.82
C GLU A 103 -28.20 -26.76 4.34
N GLU A 104 -28.41 -26.71 5.66
CA GLU A 104 -29.77 -26.77 6.27
C GLU A 104 -30.71 -25.73 5.67
N LYS A 105 -30.17 -24.58 5.26
CA LYS A 105 -30.92 -23.48 4.65
C LYS A 105 -30.84 -23.44 3.12
N GLY A 106 -30.18 -24.40 2.48
CA GLY A 106 -30.00 -24.43 1.02
C GLY A 106 -29.09 -23.32 0.46
N LEU A 107 -28.19 -22.78 1.26
CA LEU A 107 -27.35 -21.60 0.90
C LEU A 107 -26.01 -21.98 0.26
N GLY A 108 -25.75 -23.27 0.03
CA GLY A 108 -24.49 -23.75 -0.55
C GLY A 108 -23.40 -23.98 0.50
N LYS A 109 -22.16 -24.10 0.03
CA LYS A 109 -21.00 -24.42 0.89
C LYS A 109 -19.88 -23.41 0.73
N LEU A 110 -19.11 -23.23 1.79
CA LEU A 110 -17.82 -22.55 1.78
C LEU A 110 -16.69 -23.54 1.49
N ARG A 111 -15.67 -23.08 0.79
CA ARG A 111 -14.39 -23.81 0.65
C ARG A 111 -13.39 -23.46 1.75
N HIS A 112 -13.47 -22.22 2.24
CA HIS A 112 -12.59 -21.63 3.26
C HIS A 112 -13.25 -20.37 3.83
N PHE A 113 -12.65 -19.80 4.90
CA PHE A 113 -13.14 -18.57 5.53
C PHE A 113 -12.53 -17.27 5.01
N HIS A 114 -11.80 -17.25 3.88
CA HIS A 114 -11.12 -16.03 3.41
C HIS A 114 -12.03 -14.81 3.23
N ALA A 115 -13.27 -15.04 2.81
CA ALA A 115 -14.26 -13.99 2.63
C ALA A 115 -15.21 -13.84 3.83
N ALA A 116 -14.93 -14.50 4.95
CA ALA A 116 -15.72 -14.32 6.16
C ALA A 116 -15.41 -12.97 6.82
N LYS A 117 -16.44 -12.28 7.31
CA LYS A 117 -16.29 -10.98 7.97
C LYS A 117 -16.97 -11.01 9.35
N ALA A 118 -16.22 -10.61 10.39
CA ALA A 118 -16.81 -10.36 11.69
C ALA A 118 -17.71 -9.12 11.63
N VAL A 119 -18.93 -9.22 12.15
CA VAL A 119 -19.90 -8.12 12.13
C VAL A 119 -19.91 -7.45 13.50
N ASN A 120 -19.71 -6.13 13.51
CA ASN A 120 -19.47 -5.33 14.70
C ASN A 120 -20.56 -4.27 14.97
N VAL A 121 -21.83 -4.63 14.79
CA VAL A 121 -22.95 -3.71 15.07
C VAL A 121 -23.22 -3.65 16.58
N PRO A 122 -23.00 -2.50 17.23
CA PRO A 122 -23.25 -2.35 18.66
C PRO A 122 -24.73 -2.31 18.96
N ARG A 123 -25.17 -3.05 20.00
CA ARG A 123 -26.51 -2.93 20.57
C ARG A 123 -26.50 -1.96 21.74
N GLY A 124 -27.38 -0.96 21.69
CA GLY A 124 -27.69 -0.07 22.82
C GLY A 124 -26.50 0.80 23.24
N VAL A 125 -26.24 1.87 22.51
CA VAL A 125 -25.20 2.86 22.86
C VAL A 125 -25.73 3.78 23.93
N ASN A 126 -25.64 3.37 25.21
CA ASN A 126 -25.67 4.32 26.33
C ASN A 126 -24.22 4.60 26.75
N LEU A 127 -23.84 5.86 26.71
CA LEU A 127 -22.54 6.38 27.10
C LEU A 127 -22.15 5.84 28.50
N GLY A 128 -21.19 4.90 28.55
CA GLY A 128 -20.61 4.39 29.79
C GLY A 128 -20.85 2.91 30.12
N ILE A 129 -21.51 2.14 29.25
CA ILE A 129 -21.77 0.69 29.46
C ILE A 129 -20.97 -0.13 28.46
N GLN A 130 -20.55 -1.34 28.85
CA GLN A 130 -19.95 -2.31 27.91
C GLN A 130 -20.86 -2.50 26.71
N VAL A 131 -20.33 -2.15 25.52
CA VAL A 131 -21.06 -2.32 24.27
C VAL A 131 -21.17 -3.81 23.99
N GLN A 132 -22.41 -4.32 23.95
CA GLN A 132 -22.66 -5.69 23.55
C GLN A 132 -22.68 -5.79 22.01
N ILE A 133 -21.83 -6.64 21.47
CA ILE A 133 -21.80 -6.98 20.05
C ILE A 133 -22.27 -8.41 19.86
N ASP A 134 -23.20 -8.60 18.92
CA ASP A 134 -23.67 -9.94 18.59
C ASP A 134 -22.55 -10.79 17.98
N PRO A 135 -22.48 -12.10 18.29
CA PRO A 135 -21.46 -12.99 17.78
C PRO A 135 -21.75 -13.43 16.35
N LEU A 136 -21.67 -12.49 15.40
CA LEU A 136 -22.07 -12.69 14.01
C LEU A 136 -20.86 -12.75 13.08
N LEU A 137 -20.94 -13.70 12.13
CA LEU A 137 -20.07 -13.76 10.96
C LEU A 137 -20.91 -13.61 9.71
N LEU A 138 -20.49 -12.72 8.81
CA LEU A 138 -20.95 -12.69 7.44
C LEU A 138 -20.15 -13.71 6.64
N LEU A 139 -20.82 -14.69 6.08
CA LEU A 139 -20.26 -15.72 5.22
C LEU A 139 -20.73 -15.52 3.80
N ASN A 140 -19.86 -15.77 2.81
CA ASN A 140 -20.18 -15.65 1.40
C ASN A 140 -19.86 -16.95 0.67
N THR A 141 -20.91 -17.63 0.16
CA THR A 141 -20.80 -18.88 -0.60
C THR A 141 -20.61 -18.66 -2.11
N GLY A 142 -20.56 -17.40 -2.56
CA GLY A 142 -20.59 -17.02 -3.97
C GLY A 142 -22.00 -16.96 -4.56
N LYS A 143 -22.95 -17.71 -3.98
CA LYS A 143 -24.38 -17.65 -4.35
C LYS A 143 -25.22 -16.87 -3.34
N TYR A 144 -24.85 -16.94 -2.09
CA TYR A 144 -25.53 -16.29 -0.97
C TYR A 144 -24.56 -15.65 0.01
N ARG A 145 -24.97 -14.53 0.60
CA ARG A 145 -24.43 -14.00 1.84
C ARG A 145 -25.32 -14.47 2.98
N ALA A 146 -24.72 -14.90 4.08
CA ALA A 146 -25.44 -15.34 5.26
C ALA A 146 -24.81 -14.80 6.54
N LEU A 147 -25.61 -14.31 7.46
CA LEU A 147 -25.19 -13.99 8.82
C LEU A 147 -25.41 -15.20 9.71
N VAL A 148 -24.34 -15.69 10.29
CA VAL A 148 -24.33 -16.81 11.23
C VAL A 148 -24.03 -16.30 12.62
N ASP A 149 -24.94 -16.55 13.58
CA ASP A 149 -24.68 -16.43 15.00
C ASP A 149 -23.85 -17.66 15.40
N TRP A 150 -22.54 -17.48 15.54
CA TRP A 150 -21.63 -18.58 15.77
C TRP A 150 -21.70 -19.14 17.21
N LYS A 151 -22.25 -18.39 18.18
CA LYS A 151 -22.51 -18.90 19.52
C LYS A 151 -23.78 -19.75 19.59
N LYS A 152 -24.85 -19.31 18.92
CA LYS A 152 -26.12 -20.05 18.87
C LYS A 152 -26.14 -21.11 17.77
N LYS A 153 -25.08 -21.19 16.94
CA LYS A 153 -24.98 -22.11 15.80
C LYS A 153 -26.23 -22.02 14.91
N LYS A 154 -26.52 -20.81 14.41
CA LYS A 154 -27.73 -20.54 13.63
C LYS A 154 -27.51 -19.50 12.54
N VAL A 155 -28.00 -19.76 11.35
CA VAL A 155 -28.18 -18.72 10.32
C VAL A 155 -29.35 -17.82 10.74
N ILE A 156 -29.10 -16.53 10.88
CA ILE A 156 -30.10 -15.55 11.32
C ILE A 156 -30.59 -14.64 10.16
N TRP A 157 -29.88 -14.61 9.07
CA TRP A 157 -30.23 -13.85 7.87
C TRP A 157 -29.46 -14.40 6.67
N SER A 158 -30.05 -14.26 5.48
CA SER A 158 -29.39 -14.56 4.22
C SER A 158 -29.91 -13.71 3.08
N GLN A 159 -29.06 -13.51 2.07
CA GLN A 159 -29.37 -12.73 0.88
C GLN A 159 -28.66 -13.35 -0.33
N PRO A 160 -29.29 -13.45 -1.52
CA PRO A 160 -28.59 -13.91 -2.72
C PRO A 160 -27.48 -12.95 -3.13
N CYS A 161 -26.40 -13.46 -3.71
CA CYS A 161 -25.40 -12.64 -4.37
C CYS A 161 -25.89 -12.31 -5.78
N PRO A 162 -25.99 -11.03 -6.16
CA PRO A 162 -26.43 -10.67 -7.50
C PRO A 162 -25.44 -11.15 -8.56
N ALA A 163 -25.96 -11.71 -9.66
CA ALA A 163 -25.11 -12.11 -10.77
C ALA A 163 -24.45 -10.88 -11.42
N GLN A 164 -23.20 -11.01 -11.82
CA GLN A 164 -22.41 -9.93 -12.45
C GLN A 164 -22.20 -8.67 -11.59
N ALA A 165 -22.49 -8.76 -10.29
CA ALA A 165 -22.23 -7.66 -9.37
C ALA A 165 -20.73 -7.37 -9.23
N ALA A 166 -20.40 -6.08 -9.29
CA ALA A 166 -19.09 -5.55 -9.00
C ALA A 166 -19.20 -4.38 -8.00
N ASN A 167 -18.07 -3.92 -7.46
CA ASN A 167 -17.99 -2.76 -6.56
C ASN A 167 -18.99 -2.85 -5.38
N GLU A 168 -19.04 -4.01 -4.76
CA GLU A 168 -19.98 -4.31 -3.70
C GLU A 168 -19.63 -3.56 -2.40
N ASP A 169 -20.63 -2.88 -1.82
CA ASP A 169 -20.53 -2.15 -0.55
C ASP A 169 -21.72 -2.53 0.36
N TRP A 170 -21.47 -3.44 1.29
CA TRP A 170 -22.48 -3.96 2.20
C TRP A 170 -22.50 -3.18 3.53
N ASN A 171 -23.66 -2.72 3.94
CA ASN A 171 -23.86 -2.04 5.21
C ASN A 171 -24.25 -3.02 6.32
N GLU A 172 -23.52 -3.01 7.44
CA GLU A 172 -23.72 -3.94 8.56
C GLU A 172 -25.04 -3.67 9.33
N VAL A 173 -25.50 -2.42 9.37
CA VAL A 173 -26.68 -1.99 10.14
C VAL A 173 -27.96 -2.33 9.40
N SER A 174 -28.12 -1.79 8.19
CA SER A 174 -29.31 -2.00 7.38
C SER A 174 -29.31 -3.33 6.62
N ARG A 175 -28.14 -3.97 6.46
CA ARG A 175 -27.93 -5.15 5.62
C ARG A 175 -28.17 -4.88 4.14
N HIS A 176 -28.23 -3.61 3.74
CA HIS A 176 -28.30 -3.22 2.34
C HIS A 176 -26.97 -3.45 1.64
N LEU A 177 -27.02 -3.81 0.37
CA LEU A 177 -25.87 -3.98 -0.51
C LEU A 177 -25.97 -3.01 -1.67
N ALA A 178 -25.05 -2.08 -1.77
CA ALA A 178 -24.83 -1.33 -3.00
C ALA A 178 -23.88 -2.11 -3.91
N TYR A 179 -24.15 -2.14 -5.21
CA TYR A 179 -23.31 -2.83 -6.19
C TYR A 179 -23.56 -2.27 -7.60
N THR A 180 -22.64 -2.54 -8.52
CA THR A 180 -22.76 -2.14 -9.91
C THR A 180 -22.94 -3.33 -10.83
N ILE A 181 -23.71 -3.13 -11.91
CA ILE A 181 -23.71 -4.01 -13.09
C ILE A 181 -23.42 -3.11 -14.28
N GLY A 182 -22.32 -3.35 -14.98
CA GLY A 182 -21.77 -2.40 -15.95
C GLY A 182 -21.57 -1.04 -15.31
N ASN A 183 -22.06 0.02 -15.93
CA ASN A 183 -21.89 1.38 -15.46
C ASN A 183 -23.02 1.89 -14.54
N ASN A 184 -23.98 1.03 -14.18
CA ASN A 184 -25.14 1.42 -13.39
C ASN A 184 -25.11 0.89 -11.97
N LEU A 185 -25.63 1.70 -11.04
CA LEU A 185 -25.72 1.42 -9.62
C LEU A 185 -27.04 0.76 -9.25
N TYR A 186 -26.97 -0.22 -8.36
CA TYR A 186 -28.08 -0.96 -7.79
C TYR A 186 -27.96 -1.03 -6.27
N VAL A 187 -29.09 -1.18 -5.59
CA VAL A 187 -29.17 -1.51 -4.17
C VAL A 187 -30.03 -2.75 -3.99
N MET A 188 -29.50 -3.76 -3.31
CA MET A 188 -30.31 -4.84 -2.76
C MET A 188 -30.60 -4.54 -1.30
N THR A 189 -31.86 -4.44 -0.93
CA THR A 189 -32.28 -4.15 0.46
C THR A 189 -32.07 -5.35 1.36
N GLY A 190 -32.03 -5.14 2.68
CA GLY A 190 -31.80 -6.22 3.65
C GLY A 190 -32.84 -7.33 3.62
N ASP A 191 -34.04 -7.10 3.07
CA ASP A 191 -35.10 -8.08 2.82
C ASP A 191 -35.00 -8.74 1.44
N GLY A 192 -34.01 -8.37 0.62
CA GLY A 192 -33.70 -9.01 -0.67
C GLY A 192 -34.35 -8.35 -1.91
N GLN A 193 -35.05 -7.21 -1.76
CA GLN A 193 -35.55 -6.47 -2.90
C GLN A 193 -34.41 -5.80 -3.66
N THR A 194 -34.39 -5.92 -5.00
CA THR A 194 -33.42 -5.23 -5.85
C THR A 194 -34.00 -3.92 -6.37
N LEU A 195 -33.32 -2.83 -6.14
CA LEU A 195 -33.66 -1.49 -6.57
C LEU A 195 -32.59 -1.01 -7.58
N LYS A 196 -33.06 -0.56 -8.77
CA LYS A 196 -32.16 0.06 -9.75
C LYS A 196 -32.03 1.55 -9.42
N VAL A 197 -30.86 1.97 -8.97
CA VAL A 197 -30.60 3.37 -8.55
C VAL A 197 -30.40 4.28 -9.76
N THR A 198 -29.65 3.80 -10.77
CA THR A 198 -29.36 4.59 -11.97
C THR A 198 -29.67 3.81 -13.24
N ASN A 199 -30.01 4.55 -14.32
CA ASN A 199 -30.26 4.02 -15.66
C ASN A 199 -29.62 4.97 -16.68
N GLU A 200 -28.30 5.02 -16.65
CA GLU A 200 -27.50 5.98 -17.42
C GLU A 200 -27.04 5.37 -18.75
N PRO A 201 -26.86 6.20 -19.79
CA PRO A 201 -26.31 5.77 -21.08
C PRO A 201 -24.82 5.46 -20.98
N GLU A 202 -24.27 4.91 -22.06
CA GLU A 202 -22.81 4.73 -22.21
C GLU A 202 -22.04 6.05 -22.01
N GLY A 203 -20.90 5.99 -21.33
CA GLY A 203 -20.09 7.14 -20.98
C GLY A 203 -20.49 7.83 -19.67
N ILE A 204 -21.52 7.33 -18.98
CA ILE A 204 -21.85 7.72 -17.62
C ILE A 204 -21.64 6.53 -16.69
N VAL A 205 -20.80 6.70 -15.68
CA VAL A 205 -20.42 5.63 -14.72
C VAL A 205 -20.90 6.02 -13.32
N CYS A 206 -21.63 5.13 -12.66
CA CYS A 206 -22.21 5.38 -11.34
C CYS A 206 -21.76 4.33 -10.32
N GLY A 207 -21.49 4.77 -9.08
CA GLY A 207 -21.17 3.87 -7.97
C GLY A 207 -19.80 3.22 -8.05
N GLN A 208 -18.93 3.69 -8.93
CA GLN A 208 -17.54 3.24 -9.06
C GLN A 208 -16.60 4.34 -8.61
N SER A 209 -15.32 3.98 -8.34
CA SER A 209 -14.28 4.97 -8.06
C SER A 209 -14.10 5.93 -9.24
N VAL A 210 -13.68 7.13 -8.94
CA VAL A 210 -13.50 8.21 -9.93
C VAL A 210 -12.06 8.72 -9.89
N HIS A 211 -11.74 9.68 -10.77
CA HIS A 211 -10.44 10.36 -10.79
C HIS A 211 -9.24 9.38 -10.82
N ARG A 212 -9.43 8.22 -11.49
CA ARG A 212 -8.41 7.15 -11.64
C ARG A 212 -7.82 6.67 -10.32
N ASN A 213 -8.63 6.66 -9.25
CA ASN A 213 -8.25 6.29 -7.87
C ASN A 213 -7.22 7.23 -7.21
N GLU A 214 -7.01 8.43 -7.76
CA GLU A 214 -6.19 9.46 -7.12
C GLU A 214 -6.88 10.07 -5.89
N PHE A 215 -6.18 10.89 -5.13
CA PHE A 215 -6.68 11.64 -3.96
C PHE A 215 -7.24 10.74 -2.84
N GLY A 216 -6.73 9.51 -2.69
CA GLY A 216 -7.20 8.55 -1.68
C GLY A 216 -8.54 7.90 -2.01
N ILE A 217 -9.04 8.03 -3.24
CA ILE A 217 -10.30 7.40 -3.68
C ILE A 217 -10.06 5.92 -3.94
N SER A 218 -10.85 5.05 -3.28
CA SER A 218 -10.78 3.59 -3.47
C SER A 218 -12.12 2.94 -3.79
N LYS A 219 -13.25 3.69 -3.67
CA LYS A 219 -14.61 3.20 -3.94
C LYS A 219 -15.52 4.32 -4.41
N GLY A 220 -16.69 3.95 -4.92
CA GLY A 220 -17.66 4.89 -5.47
C GLY A 220 -18.98 5.03 -4.71
N THR A 221 -19.13 4.33 -3.57
CA THR A 221 -20.36 4.31 -2.76
C THR A 221 -20.06 4.49 -1.29
N PHE A 222 -20.92 5.20 -0.55
CA PHE A 222 -20.69 5.59 0.84
C PHE A 222 -22.02 5.57 1.61
N TRP A 223 -22.27 4.52 2.39
CA TRP A 223 -23.43 4.46 3.26
C TRP A 223 -23.30 5.43 4.44
N ASN A 224 -24.39 6.09 4.81
CA ASN A 224 -24.42 6.83 6.07
C ASN A 224 -24.38 5.86 7.27
N PRO A 225 -24.12 6.35 8.50
CA PRO A 225 -24.01 5.49 9.68
C PRO A 225 -25.24 4.60 9.97
N ALA A 226 -26.44 5.06 9.61
CA ALA A 226 -27.68 4.29 9.77
C ALA A 226 -27.88 3.24 8.66
N GLY A 227 -27.24 3.43 7.51
CA GLY A 227 -27.39 2.58 6.33
C GLY A 227 -28.68 2.81 5.55
N ASP A 228 -29.34 3.95 5.75
CA ASP A 228 -30.60 4.32 5.08
C ASP A 228 -30.43 5.36 3.97
N LEU A 229 -29.23 5.96 3.84
CA LEU A 229 -28.83 6.84 2.76
C LEU A 229 -27.51 6.37 2.15
N LEU A 230 -27.43 6.42 0.81
CA LEU A 230 -26.26 6.03 0.02
C LEU A 230 -25.74 7.21 -0.79
N ALA A 231 -24.59 7.78 -0.40
CA ALA A 231 -23.87 8.68 -1.27
C ALA A 231 -23.08 7.91 -2.33
N PHE A 232 -23.03 8.42 -3.56
CA PHE A 232 -22.34 7.76 -4.65
C PHE A 232 -21.78 8.76 -5.68
N TYR A 233 -20.72 8.38 -6.35
CA TYR A 233 -20.20 9.12 -7.50
C TYR A 233 -21.00 8.81 -8.77
N ARG A 234 -21.27 9.87 -9.55
CA ARG A 234 -21.73 9.82 -10.93
C ARG A 234 -20.72 10.56 -11.80
N MET A 235 -19.99 9.80 -12.61
CA MET A 235 -18.95 10.32 -13.49
C MET A 235 -19.45 10.34 -14.94
N ASN A 236 -19.39 11.51 -15.56
CA ASN A 236 -19.54 11.65 -17.00
C ASN A 236 -18.15 11.67 -17.64
N GLU A 237 -17.85 10.64 -18.41
CA GLU A 237 -16.59 10.50 -19.17
C GLU A 237 -16.84 10.49 -20.69
N SER A 238 -18.03 10.86 -21.14
CA SER A 238 -18.39 10.83 -22.57
C SER A 238 -17.50 11.75 -23.43
N MET A 239 -16.98 12.83 -22.83
CA MET A 239 -16.06 13.76 -23.48
C MET A 239 -14.60 13.31 -23.44
N VAL A 240 -14.24 12.32 -22.64
CA VAL A 240 -12.86 11.80 -22.54
C VAL A 240 -12.55 10.98 -23.78
N THR A 241 -11.41 11.27 -24.39
CA THR A 241 -10.97 10.57 -25.60
C THR A 241 -10.78 9.08 -25.32
N PRO A 242 -11.39 8.20 -26.13
CA PRO A 242 -11.18 6.76 -26.00
C PRO A 242 -9.77 6.41 -26.49
N TYR A 243 -9.07 5.59 -25.75
CA TYR A 243 -7.78 5.00 -26.11
C TYR A 243 -7.97 3.52 -26.49
N PRO A 244 -7.45 3.04 -27.64
CA PRO A 244 -7.58 1.65 -28.04
C PRO A 244 -6.51 0.77 -27.39
N LEU A 245 -6.94 -0.32 -26.75
CA LEU A 245 -6.10 -1.46 -26.40
C LEU A 245 -6.51 -2.65 -27.29
N VAL A 246 -5.54 -3.46 -27.71
CA VAL A 246 -5.79 -4.55 -28.65
C VAL A 246 -5.79 -5.89 -27.93
N ASP A 247 -6.95 -6.49 -27.77
CA ASP A 247 -7.11 -7.85 -27.25
C ASP A 247 -6.83 -8.88 -28.34
N ILE A 248 -5.74 -9.63 -28.17
CA ILE A 248 -5.27 -10.67 -29.09
C ILE A 248 -5.78 -12.07 -28.70
N THR A 249 -6.56 -12.23 -27.67
CA THR A 249 -7.03 -13.54 -27.19
C THR A 249 -8.10 -14.15 -28.08
N ALA A 250 -8.86 -13.33 -28.80
CA ALA A 250 -9.81 -13.76 -29.81
C ALA A 250 -9.13 -14.09 -31.15
N ARG A 251 -9.73 -14.96 -31.96
CA ARG A 251 -9.20 -15.33 -33.30
C ARG A 251 -9.01 -14.11 -34.21
N ILE A 252 -9.94 -13.17 -34.16
CA ILE A 252 -9.82 -11.85 -34.77
C ILE A 252 -9.64 -10.89 -33.60
N ALA A 253 -8.51 -10.19 -33.55
CA ALA A 253 -8.20 -9.28 -32.46
C ALA A 253 -9.32 -8.23 -32.30
N LEU A 254 -9.67 -7.96 -31.05
CA LEU A 254 -10.69 -6.99 -30.67
C LEU A 254 -10.03 -5.70 -30.19
N VAL A 255 -10.79 -4.61 -30.22
CA VAL A 255 -10.34 -3.33 -29.68
C VAL A 255 -11.14 -2.99 -28.45
N ASP A 256 -10.46 -3.01 -27.29
CA ASP A 256 -11.00 -2.47 -26.06
C ASP A 256 -10.74 -0.97 -26.00
N LYS A 257 -11.79 -0.18 -25.81
CA LYS A 257 -11.70 1.27 -25.71
C LYS A 257 -11.80 1.68 -24.25
N ILE A 258 -10.72 2.16 -23.69
CA ILE A 258 -10.72 2.78 -22.36
C ILE A 258 -10.82 4.30 -22.48
N ARG A 259 -11.50 4.95 -21.52
CA ARG A 259 -11.51 6.41 -21.41
C ARG A 259 -10.25 6.87 -20.69
N TYR A 260 -9.31 7.46 -21.44
CA TYR A 260 -8.02 7.85 -20.91
C TYR A 260 -7.79 9.36 -21.10
N PRO A 261 -7.94 10.17 -20.03
CA PRO A 261 -7.77 11.62 -20.14
C PRO A 261 -6.30 11.98 -20.06
N MET A 262 -5.66 12.22 -21.23
CA MET A 262 -4.26 12.64 -21.28
C MET A 262 -4.09 14.09 -20.83
N ALA A 263 -2.93 14.43 -20.29
CA ALA A 263 -2.59 15.76 -19.80
C ALA A 263 -2.88 16.86 -20.86
N GLY A 264 -3.52 17.95 -20.42
CA GLY A 264 -3.94 19.07 -21.28
C GLY A 264 -5.24 18.83 -22.06
N MET A 265 -5.82 17.62 -22.03
CA MET A 265 -7.06 17.28 -22.73
C MET A 265 -8.30 17.47 -21.84
N LEU A 266 -9.50 17.18 -22.39
CA LEU A 266 -10.74 17.19 -21.61
C LEU A 266 -10.74 16.07 -20.57
N SER A 267 -11.10 16.44 -19.35
CA SER A 267 -11.27 15.51 -18.23
C SER A 267 -12.74 15.11 -18.08
N HIS A 268 -12.97 13.99 -17.38
CA HIS A 268 -14.31 13.61 -16.94
C HIS A 268 -14.87 14.59 -15.90
N GLN A 269 -16.18 14.59 -15.73
CA GLN A 269 -16.92 15.45 -14.81
C GLN A 269 -17.69 14.60 -13.80
N VAL A 270 -17.51 14.90 -12.51
CA VAL A 270 -18.09 14.11 -11.43
C VAL A 270 -19.15 14.91 -10.68
N LYS A 271 -20.26 14.24 -10.34
CA LYS A 271 -21.27 14.70 -9.37
C LYS A 271 -21.41 13.66 -8.26
N VAL A 272 -21.86 14.11 -7.11
CA VAL A 272 -22.20 13.23 -5.98
C VAL A 272 -23.71 13.22 -5.82
N GLY A 273 -24.30 12.03 -5.85
CA GLY A 273 -25.70 11.78 -5.57
C GLY A 273 -25.90 11.18 -4.19
N ILE A 274 -27.06 11.40 -3.58
CA ILE A 274 -27.53 10.74 -2.36
C ILE A 274 -28.82 10.02 -2.68
N TYR A 275 -28.82 8.70 -2.56
CA TYR A 275 -29.98 7.85 -2.81
C TYR A 275 -30.60 7.38 -1.49
N ASN A 276 -31.94 7.45 -1.42
CA ASN A 276 -32.72 6.93 -0.30
C ASN A 276 -33.46 5.66 -0.76
N PRO A 277 -33.08 4.45 -0.29
CA PRO A 277 -33.72 3.19 -0.67
C PRO A 277 -35.21 3.11 -0.31
N ALA A 278 -35.67 3.74 0.77
CA ALA A 278 -37.06 3.70 1.22
C ALA A 278 -37.99 4.51 0.29
N THR A 279 -37.52 5.66 -0.19
CA THR A 279 -38.29 6.53 -1.09
C THR A 279 -37.97 6.31 -2.55
N GLN A 280 -36.88 5.59 -2.85
CA GLN A 280 -36.31 5.37 -4.18
C GLN A 280 -35.98 6.67 -4.94
N LYS A 281 -35.64 7.73 -4.21
CA LYS A 281 -35.29 9.04 -4.77
C LYS A 281 -33.80 9.31 -4.63
N THR A 282 -33.22 9.93 -5.65
CA THR A 282 -31.86 10.49 -5.64
C THR A 282 -31.94 12.00 -5.67
N ILE A 283 -31.15 12.64 -4.82
CA ILE A 283 -30.80 14.05 -4.94
C ILE A 283 -29.34 14.15 -5.37
N TYR A 284 -28.98 15.22 -6.06
CA TYR A 284 -27.56 15.52 -6.36
C TYR A 284 -27.14 16.76 -5.58
N LEU A 285 -25.91 16.74 -5.06
CA LEU A 285 -25.36 17.90 -4.38
C LEU A 285 -25.21 19.06 -5.34
N ASP A 286 -25.54 20.28 -4.86
CA ASP A 286 -25.31 21.53 -5.59
C ASP A 286 -23.83 21.95 -5.50
N MET A 287 -23.02 21.30 -6.34
CA MET A 287 -21.57 21.53 -6.41
C MET A 287 -21.17 22.55 -7.49
N GLY A 288 -22.18 23.14 -8.18
CA GLY A 288 -21.93 24.00 -9.33
C GLY A 288 -21.42 23.25 -10.58
N ASP A 289 -20.65 23.94 -11.42
CA ASP A 289 -20.07 23.34 -12.63
C ASP A 289 -18.96 22.33 -12.24
N PRO A 290 -19.08 21.04 -12.60
CA PRO A 290 -18.09 20.03 -12.27
C PRO A 290 -16.88 20.05 -13.20
N LYS A 291 -16.82 20.94 -14.18
CA LYS A 291 -15.73 21.03 -15.13
C LYS A 291 -14.44 21.47 -14.44
N ASP A 292 -13.34 20.77 -14.75
CA ASP A 292 -12.00 21.05 -14.25
C ASP A 292 -11.91 21.10 -12.70
N ARG A 293 -12.64 20.19 -12.05
CA ARG A 293 -12.70 20.02 -10.60
C ARG A 293 -12.72 18.54 -10.22
N TYR A 294 -12.15 18.24 -9.06
CA TYR A 294 -12.14 16.92 -8.46
C TYR A 294 -12.86 16.93 -7.12
N PHE A 295 -13.57 15.83 -6.81
CA PHE A 295 -14.34 15.67 -5.58
C PHE A 295 -13.92 14.40 -4.89
N THR A 296 -13.39 14.52 -3.68
CA THR A 296 -12.76 13.40 -2.97
C THR A 296 -13.09 13.41 -1.48
N ASN A 297 -12.66 12.37 -0.78
CA ASN A 297 -12.69 12.26 0.68
C ASN A 297 -14.09 12.43 1.28
N ILE A 298 -15.10 11.79 0.68
CA ILE A 298 -16.49 11.80 1.16
C ILE A 298 -16.59 11.23 2.57
N THR A 299 -17.24 11.98 3.47
CA THR A 299 -17.48 11.58 4.86
C THR A 299 -18.88 12.01 5.30
N TRP A 300 -19.63 11.08 5.88
CA TRP A 300 -20.90 11.40 6.53
C TRP A 300 -20.67 11.98 7.92
N ALA A 301 -21.48 12.99 8.28
CA ALA A 301 -21.63 13.37 9.67
C ALA A 301 -22.16 12.17 10.49
N PRO A 302 -21.80 12.05 11.79
CA PRO A 302 -22.26 10.94 12.63
C PRO A 302 -23.80 10.81 12.75
N ASP A 303 -24.54 11.91 12.59
CA ASP A 303 -26.01 11.94 12.61
C ASP A 303 -26.66 11.63 11.23
N GLY A 304 -25.84 11.49 10.18
CA GLY A 304 -26.30 11.22 8.81
C GLY A 304 -26.97 12.39 8.11
N LYS A 305 -26.97 13.62 8.69
CA LYS A 305 -27.68 14.78 8.13
C LYS A 305 -26.85 15.67 7.22
N SER A 306 -25.53 15.52 7.27
CA SER A 306 -24.61 16.26 6.41
C SER A 306 -23.60 15.36 5.77
N LEU A 307 -23.21 15.71 4.54
CA LEU A 307 -22.11 15.07 3.80
C LEU A 307 -20.97 16.06 3.65
N TYR A 308 -19.78 15.60 4.00
CA TYR A 308 -18.54 16.35 3.86
C TYR A 308 -17.73 15.77 2.70
N LEU A 309 -17.11 16.63 1.92
CA LEU A 309 -16.16 16.23 0.87
C LEU A 309 -15.14 17.33 0.61
N ILE A 310 -14.04 16.95 0.00
CA ILE A 310 -13.02 17.90 -0.43
C ILE A 310 -13.16 18.12 -1.95
N GLU A 311 -13.30 19.38 -2.31
CA GLU A 311 -13.19 19.87 -3.67
C GLU A 311 -11.74 20.28 -3.94
N LEU A 312 -11.19 19.90 -5.10
CA LEU A 312 -9.87 20.28 -5.57
C LEU A 312 -9.99 20.83 -6.99
N ASN A 313 -9.33 21.94 -7.30
CA ASN A 313 -9.27 22.47 -8.64
C ASN A 313 -8.37 21.62 -9.54
N ARG A 314 -8.49 21.75 -10.86
CA ARG A 314 -7.70 20.97 -11.83
C ARG A 314 -6.19 21.21 -11.68
N ASP A 315 -5.75 22.42 -11.37
CA ASP A 315 -4.33 22.72 -11.11
C ASP A 315 -3.83 22.09 -9.79
N GLN A 316 -4.72 21.48 -9.03
CA GLN A 316 -4.45 20.74 -7.79
C GLN A 316 -3.69 21.57 -6.73
N ASN A 317 -3.83 22.88 -6.76
CA ASN A 317 -3.16 23.81 -5.86
C ASN A 317 -4.11 24.56 -4.91
N HIS A 318 -5.41 24.27 -4.99
CA HIS A 318 -6.45 24.85 -4.13
C HIS A 318 -7.50 23.81 -3.78
N SER A 319 -7.57 23.42 -2.51
CA SER A 319 -8.59 22.51 -1.97
C SER A 319 -9.56 23.23 -1.03
N LYS A 320 -10.80 22.72 -0.95
CA LYS A 320 -11.86 23.20 -0.06
C LYS A 320 -12.57 22.03 0.59
N LEU A 321 -12.63 22.02 1.91
CA LEU A 321 -13.53 21.12 2.65
C LEU A 321 -14.92 21.76 2.69
N CYS A 322 -15.89 21.08 2.07
CA CYS A 322 -17.27 21.53 1.92
C CYS A 322 -18.22 20.64 2.73
N ARG A 323 -19.25 21.27 3.35
CA ARG A 323 -20.36 20.60 4.04
C ARG A 323 -21.64 20.82 3.25
N TYR A 324 -22.34 19.75 2.94
CA TYR A 324 -23.61 19.73 2.23
C TYR A 324 -24.72 19.18 3.11
N ASP A 325 -25.93 19.70 2.95
CA ASP A 325 -27.15 19.16 3.55
C ASP A 325 -27.54 17.87 2.84
N ALA A 326 -27.79 16.80 3.59
CA ALA A 326 -28.08 15.49 3.01
C ALA A 326 -29.51 15.32 2.49
N GLU A 327 -30.44 16.20 2.88
CA GLU A 327 -31.83 16.16 2.44
C GLU A 327 -32.06 17.03 1.20
N SER A 328 -31.51 18.24 1.16
CA SER A 328 -31.67 19.18 0.04
C SER A 328 -30.56 19.08 -1.00
N GLY A 329 -29.35 18.66 -0.63
CA GLY A 329 -28.15 18.70 -1.46
C GLY A 329 -27.46 20.06 -1.51
N GLU A 330 -27.95 21.06 -0.77
CA GLU A 330 -27.42 22.43 -0.77
C GLU A 330 -26.06 22.52 -0.09
N LEU A 331 -25.16 23.32 -0.63
CA LEU A 331 -23.89 23.68 0.02
C LEU A 331 -24.17 24.56 1.26
N GLN A 332 -23.92 24.00 2.44
CA GLN A 332 -24.12 24.72 3.70
C GLN A 332 -22.95 25.65 4.01
N GLN A 333 -21.70 25.16 3.81
CA GLN A 333 -20.50 25.90 4.19
C GLN A 333 -19.25 25.36 3.55
N VAL A 334 -18.30 26.24 3.22
CA VAL A 334 -16.88 25.92 3.01
C VAL A 334 -16.16 26.12 4.35
N LEU A 335 -15.66 25.03 4.93
CA LEU A 335 -15.08 25.04 6.28
C LEU A 335 -13.60 25.35 6.31
N ILE A 336 -12.85 24.80 5.35
CA ILE A 336 -11.39 24.90 5.30
C ILE A 336 -11.00 25.14 3.84
N GLU A 337 -10.10 26.07 3.60
CA GLU A 337 -9.43 26.24 2.29
C GLU A 337 -7.94 26.12 2.47
N GLU A 338 -7.29 25.39 1.56
CA GLU A 338 -5.83 25.29 1.48
C GLU A 338 -5.34 25.64 0.08
N ARG A 339 -4.23 26.38 0.03
CA ARG A 339 -3.55 26.75 -1.21
C ARG A 339 -2.05 26.52 -1.08
N HIS A 340 -1.45 26.07 -2.16
CA HIS A 340 0.00 25.90 -2.23
C HIS A 340 0.50 26.32 -3.61
N PRO A 341 1.66 26.97 -3.76
CA PRO A 341 2.17 27.41 -5.07
C PRO A 341 2.51 26.29 -6.03
N LYS A 342 2.68 25.04 -5.53
CA LYS A 342 2.89 23.86 -6.35
C LYS A 342 1.62 23.01 -6.38
N TYR A 343 1.36 22.22 -5.33
CA TYR A 343 0.15 21.42 -5.24
C TYR A 343 -0.24 21.15 -3.78
N VAL A 344 -1.49 20.82 -3.54
CA VAL A 344 -2.05 20.27 -2.31
C VAL A 344 -2.55 18.84 -2.57
N GLU A 345 -2.40 17.94 -1.60
CA GLU A 345 -2.80 16.53 -1.74
C GLU A 345 -3.74 16.10 -0.62
N PRO A 346 -5.06 16.25 -0.81
CA PRO A 346 -6.02 15.72 0.14
C PRO A 346 -6.12 14.20 0.01
N GLN A 347 -5.46 13.45 0.88
CA GLN A 347 -5.37 11.99 0.82
C GLN A 347 -6.35 11.27 1.76
N SER A 348 -6.90 11.96 2.76
CA SER A 348 -7.68 11.33 3.81
C SER A 348 -8.96 12.10 4.11
N PRO A 349 -10.09 11.40 4.31
CA PRO A 349 -11.32 12.04 4.77
C PRO A 349 -11.17 12.59 6.21
N ILE A 350 -12.01 13.56 6.57
CA ILE A 350 -12.08 14.01 7.96
C ILE A 350 -12.55 12.88 8.87
N LEU A 351 -12.11 12.90 10.13
CA LEU A 351 -12.46 11.88 11.10
C LEU A 351 -13.12 12.52 12.33
N PHE A 352 -14.43 12.30 12.50
CA PHE A 352 -15.17 12.80 13.64
C PHE A 352 -14.72 12.15 14.95
N LEU A 353 -14.71 12.93 16.05
CA LEU A 353 -14.44 12.37 17.37
C LEU A 353 -15.61 11.49 17.82
N PRO A 354 -15.40 10.23 18.21
CA PRO A 354 -16.49 9.32 18.54
C PRO A 354 -17.22 9.63 19.85
N TRP A 355 -16.78 10.65 20.60
CA TRP A 355 -17.41 11.16 21.84
C TRP A 355 -17.84 12.63 21.74
N ASP A 356 -17.62 13.29 20.57
CA ASP A 356 -17.99 14.66 20.33
C ASP A 356 -18.16 14.89 18.82
N SER A 357 -19.37 14.70 18.31
CA SER A 357 -19.73 14.81 16.90
C SER A 357 -19.60 16.24 16.34
N HIS A 358 -19.36 17.23 17.20
CA HIS A 358 -19.10 18.62 16.77
C HIS A 358 -17.62 18.90 16.51
N LYS A 359 -16.76 17.87 16.57
CA LYS A 359 -15.32 18.01 16.33
C LYS A 359 -14.81 16.91 15.42
N PHE A 360 -13.84 17.25 14.58
CA PHE A 360 -13.18 16.31 13.70
C PHE A 360 -11.70 16.59 13.59
N ILE A 361 -10.96 15.54 13.19
CA ILE A 361 -9.55 15.61 12.83
C ILE A 361 -9.45 15.84 11.32
N TYR A 362 -8.61 16.78 10.93
CA TYR A 362 -8.22 17.07 9.56
C TYR A 362 -6.71 16.85 9.40
N GLN A 363 -6.28 16.20 8.31
CA GLN A 363 -4.87 16.01 7.98
C GLN A 363 -4.42 17.03 6.94
N SER A 364 -3.25 17.62 7.12
CA SER A 364 -2.73 18.64 6.22
C SER A 364 -1.19 18.71 6.25
N GLN A 365 -0.60 19.04 5.11
CA GLN A 365 0.83 19.31 4.94
C GLN A 365 1.15 20.81 5.01
N ARG A 366 0.24 21.66 5.50
CA ARG A 366 0.35 23.15 5.48
C ARG A 366 1.58 23.71 6.19
N ASP A 367 2.17 22.97 7.13
CA ASP A 367 3.40 23.35 7.83
C ASP A 367 4.67 22.62 7.30
N GLY A 368 4.55 22.00 6.12
CA GLY A 368 5.64 21.29 5.45
C GLY A 368 5.68 19.76 5.70
N PHE A 369 4.88 19.26 6.64
CA PHE A 369 4.75 17.83 6.94
C PHE A 369 3.29 17.46 7.15
N ASN A 370 2.92 16.20 6.89
CA ASN A 370 1.54 15.75 7.13
C ASN A 370 1.28 15.65 8.63
N HIS A 371 0.46 16.58 9.15
CA HIS A 371 0.11 16.66 10.57
C HIS A 371 -1.40 16.73 10.79
N LEU A 372 -1.80 16.61 12.07
CA LEU A 372 -3.18 16.52 12.51
C LEU A 372 -3.65 17.84 13.14
N TYR A 373 -4.82 18.27 12.71
CA TYR A 373 -5.48 19.48 13.15
C TYR A 373 -6.88 19.16 13.67
N LEU A 374 -7.23 19.65 14.85
CA LEU A 374 -8.56 19.50 15.45
C LEU A 374 -9.39 20.74 15.09
N TYR A 375 -10.52 20.50 14.43
CA TYR A 375 -11.50 21.50 14.07
C TYR A 375 -12.85 21.23 14.73
N ASN A 376 -13.69 22.29 14.87
CA ASN A 376 -15.11 22.10 15.10
C ASN A 376 -15.90 22.07 13.78
N THR A 377 -17.19 21.72 13.84
CA THR A 377 -18.08 21.64 12.67
C THR A 377 -18.44 22.99 12.07
N GLU A 378 -18.03 24.10 12.69
CA GLU A 378 -18.17 25.47 12.17
C GLU A 378 -16.93 25.92 11.39
N GLY A 379 -15.89 25.04 11.26
CA GLY A 379 -14.67 25.34 10.53
C GLY A 379 -13.61 26.10 11.34
N GLU A 380 -13.80 26.23 12.66
CA GLU A 380 -12.81 26.87 13.54
C GLU A 380 -11.69 25.88 13.89
N LEU A 381 -10.44 26.27 13.68
CA LEU A 381 -9.26 25.54 14.11
C LEU A 381 -9.12 25.64 15.63
N LEU A 382 -9.36 24.54 16.32
CA LEU A 382 -9.23 24.47 17.78
C LEU A 382 -7.78 24.22 18.22
N LYS A 383 -7.05 23.39 17.45
CA LYS A 383 -5.68 23.02 17.80
C LYS A 383 -4.94 22.30 16.69
N GLN A 384 -3.65 22.56 16.54
CA GLN A 384 -2.71 21.63 15.88
C GLN A 384 -2.29 20.55 16.90
N LEU A 385 -2.52 19.29 16.59
CA LEU A 385 -2.29 18.17 17.51
C LEU A 385 -0.89 17.60 17.41
N THR A 386 -0.30 17.61 16.22
CA THR A 386 1.05 17.12 15.95
C THR A 386 1.85 18.14 15.16
N SER A 387 3.16 18.19 15.37
CA SER A 387 4.09 19.07 14.66
C SER A 387 5.51 18.54 14.74
N GLY A 388 6.39 18.97 13.83
CA GLY A 388 7.79 18.58 13.80
C GLY A 388 8.25 18.10 12.42
N PRO A 389 9.55 17.80 12.22
CA PRO A 389 10.10 17.36 10.94
C PRO A 389 9.85 15.86 10.68
N TRP A 390 8.62 15.42 10.77
CA TRP A 390 8.16 14.05 10.60
C TRP A 390 6.68 14.03 10.20
N LEU A 391 6.17 12.90 9.74
CA LEU A 391 4.81 12.77 9.21
C LEU A 391 3.94 11.83 10.04
N VAL A 392 2.67 12.15 10.15
CA VAL A 392 1.61 11.19 10.43
C VAL A 392 1.32 10.44 9.12
N GLN A 393 1.58 9.14 9.10
CA GLN A 393 1.33 8.30 7.93
C GLN A 393 -0.11 7.81 7.88
N ASP A 394 -0.71 7.51 9.06
CA ASP A 394 -2.05 6.95 9.15
C ASP A 394 -2.68 7.22 10.52
N ILE A 395 -4.00 7.27 10.56
CA ILE A 395 -4.79 7.27 11.79
C ILE A 395 -5.37 5.87 11.99
N VAL A 396 -4.85 5.15 12.98
CA VAL A 396 -5.29 3.77 13.30
C VAL A 396 -6.68 3.77 13.97
N GLY A 397 -6.99 4.79 14.77
CA GLY A 397 -8.28 4.95 15.43
C GLY A 397 -8.22 5.63 16.79
N PHE A 398 -9.26 5.44 17.61
CA PHE A 398 -9.38 6.10 18.90
C PHE A 398 -9.44 5.11 20.06
N ASN A 399 -8.71 5.40 21.14
CA ASN A 399 -9.01 4.84 22.45
C ASN A 399 -10.03 5.74 23.16
N ARG A 400 -11.30 5.32 23.22
CA ARG A 400 -12.39 6.10 23.80
C ARG A 400 -12.28 6.28 25.31
N ASN A 401 -11.65 5.34 26.02
CA ASN A 401 -11.46 5.42 27.47
C ASN A 401 -10.46 6.51 27.87
N THR A 402 -9.34 6.61 27.13
CA THR A 402 -8.30 7.60 27.41
C THR A 402 -8.49 8.89 26.62
N LYS A 403 -9.41 8.90 25.66
CA LYS A 403 -9.65 9.98 24.68
C LYS A 403 -8.37 10.35 23.95
N GLU A 404 -7.65 9.32 23.51
CA GLU A 404 -6.43 9.42 22.71
C GLU A 404 -6.66 8.92 21.31
N LEU A 405 -5.96 9.53 20.37
CA LEU A 405 -5.87 9.11 18.97
C LEU A 405 -4.68 8.19 18.81
N ILE A 406 -4.85 7.06 18.16
CA ILE A 406 -3.76 6.15 17.83
C ILE A 406 -3.34 6.41 16.40
N ILE A 407 -2.07 6.70 16.19
CA ILE A 407 -1.50 7.04 14.90
C ILE A 407 -0.29 6.17 14.56
N LYS A 408 0.03 6.11 13.29
CA LYS A 408 1.29 5.62 12.74
C LYS A 408 2.08 6.81 12.20
N SER A 409 3.37 6.92 12.54
CA SER A 409 4.18 8.06 12.15
C SER A 409 5.66 7.73 11.94
N THR A 410 6.37 8.65 11.28
CA THR A 410 7.81 8.59 11.05
C THR A 410 8.62 9.36 12.11
N GLU A 411 8.05 9.62 13.29
CA GLU A 411 8.68 10.49 14.31
C GLU A 411 10.09 10.04 14.74
N ILE A 412 10.36 8.73 14.74
CA ILE A 412 11.69 8.20 15.07
C ILE A 412 12.63 8.30 13.87
N SER A 413 12.17 7.92 12.69
CA SER A 413 12.98 7.90 11.47
C SER A 413 12.08 7.86 10.23
N PRO A 414 12.47 8.51 9.12
CA PRO A 414 11.79 8.35 7.82
C PRO A 414 11.78 6.91 7.31
N LEU A 415 12.69 6.06 7.77
CA LEU A 415 12.78 4.65 7.42
C LEU A 415 11.89 3.75 8.27
N GLN A 416 11.13 4.31 9.21
CA GLN A 416 10.31 3.56 10.16
C GLN A 416 8.85 4.00 10.15
N SER A 417 8.00 3.13 10.63
CA SER A 417 6.60 3.42 10.93
C SER A 417 6.31 2.97 12.34
N ASN A 418 6.12 3.91 13.28
CA ASN A 418 5.91 3.61 14.69
C ASN A 418 4.52 4.04 15.16
N LEU A 419 3.99 3.34 16.15
CA LEU A 419 2.66 3.60 16.70
C LEU A 419 2.72 4.54 17.91
N TYR A 420 1.84 5.53 17.95
CA TYR A 420 1.75 6.49 19.04
C TYR A 420 0.32 6.70 19.50
N ALA A 421 0.13 6.88 20.81
CA ALA A 421 -1.08 7.46 21.38
C ALA A 421 -0.90 8.97 21.50
N VAL A 422 -1.80 9.74 20.88
CA VAL A 422 -1.81 11.21 20.91
C VAL A 422 -2.93 11.70 21.81
N ASN A 423 -2.60 12.41 22.87
CA ASN A 423 -3.57 13.00 23.76
C ASN A 423 -4.19 14.26 23.13
N LEU A 424 -5.49 14.22 22.85
CA LEU A 424 -6.17 15.31 22.12
C LEU A 424 -6.26 16.63 22.92
N LYS A 425 -6.12 16.57 24.27
CA LYS A 425 -6.17 17.76 25.11
C LYS A 425 -4.88 18.58 25.01
N ASN A 426 -3.71 17.91 24.98
CA ASN A 426 -2.41 18.61 25.07
C ASN A 426 -1.43 18.27 23.95
N GLY A 427 -1.78 17.37 23.02
CA GLY A 427 -0.90 16.93 21.91
C GLY A 427 0.27 16.01 22.35
N LYS A 428 0.33 15.63 23.64
CA LYS A 428 1.39 14.74 24.13
C LYS A 428 1.28 13.38 23.43
N ARG A 429 2.40 12.93 22.88
CA ARG A 429 2.53 11.61 22.23
C ARG A 429 3.23 10.63 23.16
N SER A 430 2.81 9.38 23.10
CA SER A 430 3.41 8.28 23.84
C SER A 430 3.52 7.08 22.92
N LEU A 431 4.75 6.55 22.79
CA LEU A 431 5.02 5.39 21.93
C LEU A 431 4.25 4.16 22.44
N ILE A 432 3.72 3.37 21.48
CA ILE A 432 3.09 2.07 21.72
C ILE A 432 3.97 1.00 21.07
N GLY A 433 4.43 0.04 21.86
CA GLY A 433 5.22 -1.09 21.36
C GLY A 433 6.70 -0.80 21.12
N ASP A 434 7.25 -1.48 20.13
CA ASP A 434 8.68 -1.44 19.80
C ASP A 434 9.03 -0.14 19.06
N PRO A 435 10.15 0.55 19.39
CA PRO A 435 10.61 1.73 18.67
C PRO A 435 11.27 1.42 17.32
N THR A 436 11.39 0.15 16.92
CA THR A 436 12.14 -0.25 15.73
C THR A 436 11.26 -0.94 14.68
N GLY A 437 11.55 -0.69 13.40
CA GLY A 437 10.92 -1.40 12.30
C GLY A 437 9.71 -0.71 11.68
N MET A 438 8.95 -1.50 10.93
CA MET A 438 7.72 -1.09 10.24
C MET A 438 6.52 -1.71 10.95
N HIS A 439 5.62 -0.87 11.43
CA HIS A 439 4.42 -1.27 12.15
C HIS A 439 3.16 -1.00 11.31
N SER A 440 2.20 -1.91 11.39
CA SER A 440 0.86 -1.76 10.83
C SER A 440 -0.17 -2.34 11.79
N ALA A 441 -1.11 -1.52 12.25
CA ALA A 441 -1.99 -1.90 13.34
C ALA A 441 -3.48 -1.87 12.95
N GLN A 442 -4.24 -2.78 13.56
CA GLN A 442 -5.70 -2.79 13.56
C GLN A 442 -6.20 -2.60 14.98
N ILE A 443 -6.96 -1.55 15.21
CA ILE A 443 -7.53 -1.25 16.54
C ILE A 443 -8.82 -2.05 16.78
N SER A 444 -9.09 -2.40 18.04
CA SER A 444 -10.32 -3.11 18.43
C SER A 444 -11.60 -2.29 18.23
N GLY A 445 -12.71 -2.99 18.03
CA GLY A 445 -13.93 -2.54 17.40
C GLY A 445 -14.56 -1.24 17.89
N PHE A 446 -14.96 -1.12 19.19
CA PHE A 446 -15.72 0.05 19.63
C PHE A 446 -14.95 0.97 20.59
N MET A 447 -14.40 0.42 21.67
CA MET A 447 -13.68 1.22 22.67
C MET A 447 -12.22 1.49 22.28
N GLY A 448 -11.66 0.71 21.37
CA GLY A 448 -10.29 0.86 20.92
C GLY A 448 -9.25 0.60 22.01
N THR A 449 -9.52 -0.32 22.92
CA THR A 449 -8.64 -0.60 24.07
C THR A 449 -7.45 -1.47 23.74
N TYR A 450 -7.53 -2.20 22.63
CA TYR A 450 -6.49 -3.09 22.13
C TYR A 450 -6.22 -2.81 20.66
N LEU A 451 -5.07 -3.25 20.19
CA LEU A 451 -4.72 -3.32 18.77
C LEU A 451 -3.97 -4.62 18.47
N ILE A 452 -4.03 -5.04 17.23
CA ILE A 452 -3.15 -6.06 16.67
C ILE A 452 -2.12 -5.31 15.84
N ASP A 453 -0.85 -5.44 16.21
CA ASP A 453 0.28 -4.89 15.49
C ASP A 453 0.94 -5.98 14.66
N ASN A 454 1.06 -5.76 13.36
CA ASN A 454 1.81 -6.58 12.41
C ASN A 454 3.08 -5.80 12.05
N ALA A 455 4.19 -6.21 12.60
CA ALA A 455 5.46 -5.52 12.46
C ALA A 455 6.52 -6.38 11.77
N SER A 456 7.50 -5.72 11.16
CA SER A 456 8.72 -6.32 10.64
C SER A 456 9.93 -5.45 10.95
N SER A 457 11.12 -6.04 10.93
CA SER A 457 12.40 -5.34 11.06
C SER A 457 13.42 -5.93 10.08
N PRO A 458 14.59 -5.33 9.89
CA PRO A 458 15.58 -5.88 8.96
C PRO A 458 15.97 -7.34 9.22
N THR A 459 15.82 -7.80 10.47
CA THR A 459 16.19 -9.17 10.91
C THR A 459 14.98 -10.06 11.25
N CYS A 460 13.76 -9.51 11.27
CA CYS A 460 12.54 -10.26 11.56
C CYS A 460 11.50 -10.04 10.47
N PRO A 461 11.12 -11.09 9.70
CA PRO A 461 10.21 -10.95 8.57
C PRO A 461 8.79 -10.55 9.00
N ARG A 462 8.33 -11.05 10.15
CA ARG A 462 7.03 -10.69 10.70
C ARG A 462 6.92 -11.07 12.16
N ILE A 463 6.37 -10.15 12.94
CA ILE A 463 5.89 -10.41 14.30
C ILE A 463 4.48 -9.82 14.43
N ILE A 464 3.54 -10.61 14.94
CA ILE A 464 2.17 -10.15 15.20
C ILE A 464 1.93 -10.16 16.69
N LYS A 465 1.52 -9.02 17.24
CA LYS A 465 1.28 -8.84 18.67
C LYS A 465 -0.13 -8.29 18.92
N LEU A 466 -0.79 -8.84 19.93
CA LEU A 466 -1.96 -8.24 20.57
C LEU A 466 -1.47 -7.29 21.67
N MET A 467 -1.86 -6.02 21.62
CA MET A 467 -1.32 -4.99 22.49
C MET A 467 -2.40 -4.08 23.06
N SER A 468 -2.16 -3.52 24.26
CA SER A 468 -2.98 -2.44 24.79
C SER A 468 -2.65 -1.11 24.06
N THR A 469 -3.70 -0.36 23.70
CA THR A 469 -3.56 1.01 23.16
C THR A 469 -3.24 2.05 24.23
N ASN A 470 -3.28 1.66 25.53
CA ASN A 470 -2.93 2.54 26.64
C ASN A 470 -1.44 2.42 26.98
N PRO A 471 -0.59 3.40 26.66
CA PRO A 471 0.85 3.31 26.87
C PRO A 471 1.28 3.25 28.34
N LYS A 472 0.38 3.62 29.28
CA LYS A 472 0.62 3.50 30.72
C LYS A 472 0.31 2.11 31.27
N LYS A 473 -0.39 1.28 30.50
CA LYS A 473 -0.78 -0.09 30.86
C LYS A 473 -0.33 -1.02 29.74
N GLN A 474 0.94 -0.92 29.34
CA GLN A 474 1.49 -1.77 28.28
C GLN A 474 1.32 -3.24 28.65
N ARG A 475 0.51 -3.91 27.86
CA ARG A 475 0.34 -5.37 27.89
C ARG A 475 0.44 -5.83 26.46
N GLU A 476 1.29 -6.79 26.23
CA GLU A 476 1.44 -7.38 24.91
C GLU A 476 1.41 -8.91 24.99
N HIS A 477 0.94 -9.51 23.92
CA HIS A 477 0.97 -10.96 23.72
C HIS A 477 1.34 -11.24 22.28
N THR A 478 2.42 -12.00 22.08
CA THR A 478 2.86 -12.39 20.75
C THR A 478 1.94 -13.49 20.20
N LEU A 479 1.33 -13.22 19.06
CA LEU A 479 0.45 -14.14 18.34
C LEU A 479 1.21 -14.96 17.30
N LEU A 480 2.23 -14.35 16.68
CA LEU A 480 3.10 -14.96 15.67
C LEU A 480 4.50 -14.33 15.74
N THR A 481 5.52 -15.15 15.66
CA THR A 481 6.86 -14.76 15.22
C THR A 481 7.22 -15.65 14.04
N ALA A 482 7.19 -15.08 12.83
CA ALA A 482 7.47 -15.84 11.63
C ALA A 482 8.95 -16.20 11.55
N LYS A 483 9.23 -17.41 11.10
CA LYS A 483 10.59 -17.86 10.80
C LYS A 483 11.11 -17.13 9.56
N ASN A 484 12.42 -17.05 9.44
CA ASN A 484 13.07 -16.59 8.23
C ASN A 484 12.69 -17.55 7.05
N PRO A 485 12.00 -17.07 6.00
CA PRO A 485 11.62 -17.94 4.88
C PRO A 485 12.81 -18.42 4.05
N TYR A 486 13.97 -17.79 4.23
CA TYR A 486 15.21 -18.11 3.52
C TYR A 486 16.21 -18.88 4.38
N GLU A 487 15.74 -19.52 5.47
CA GLU A 487 16.60 -20.40 6.27
C GLU A 487 17.13 -21.56 5.41
N GLY A 488 18.45 -21.76 5.41
CA GLY A 488 19.10 -22.76 4.55
C GLY A 488 19.52 -22.26 3.16
N PHE A 489 19.26 -20.97 2.85
CA PHE A 489 19.74 -20.34 1.62
C PHE A 489 20.98 -19.46 1.88
N GLU A 490 21.82 -19.36 0.86
CA GLU A 490 22.95 -18.45 0.82
C GLU A 490 22.44 -17.04 0.50
N MET A 491 22.43 -16.15 1.50
CA MET A 491 21.85 -14.83 1.39
C MET A 491 22.92 -13.74 1.33
N PRO A 492 22.75 -12.73 0.45
CA PRO A 492 23.68 -11.62 0.33
C PRO A 492 23.63 -10.70 1.55
N SER A 493 24.71 -9.91 1.76
CA SER A 493 24.71 -8.87 2.79
C SER A 493 24.02 -7.60 2.31
N ILE A 494 23.26 -6.95 3.21
CA ILE A 494 22.51 -5.74 2.94
C ILE A 494 23.00 -4.63 3.85
N GLU A 495 23.34 -3.48 3.27
CA GLU A 495 23.78 -2.28 3.98
C GLU A 495 22.84 -1.11 3.63
N VAL A 496 22.51 -0.31 4.63
CA VAL A 496 21.76 0.94 4.46
C VAL A 496 22.60 2.10 4.96
N GLY A 497 22.62 3.17 4.20
CA GLY A 497 23.38 4.38 4.56
C GLY A 497 22.80 5.63 3.93
N THR A 498 23.55 6.74 4.01
CA THR A 498 23.17 8.02 3.42
C THR A 498 24.28 8.60 2.56
N ILE A 499 23.88 9.32 1.51
CA ILE A 499 24.76 10.19 0.70
C ILE A 499 24.11 11.55 0.55
N LYS A 500 24.87 12.55 0.14
CA LYS A 500 24.31 13.87 -0.18
C LYS A 500 23.66 13.87 -1.57
N ALA A 501 22.50 14.52 -1.68
CA ALA A 501 21.82 14.79 -2.93
C ALA A 501 22.64 15.73 -3.83
N ALA A 502 22.18 15.93 -5.06
CA ALA A 502 22.80 16.84 -6.01
C ALA A 502 22.83 18.31 -5.55
N ASP A 503 21.98 18.70 -4.60
CA ASP A 503 21.98 20.01 -3.95
C ASP A 503 23.13 20.20 -2.93
N GLY A 504 23.88 19.13 -2.61
CA GLY A 504 24.99 19.10 -1.66
C GLY A 504 24.57 19.21 -0.18
N LYS A 505 23.28 19.24 0.13
CA LYS A 505 22.72 19.47 1.47
C LYS A 505 21.87 18.33 1.98
N THR A 506 20.92 17.88 1.18
CA THR A 506 19.90 16.88 1.54
C THR A 506 20.53 15.50 1.64
N ASP A 507 20.22 14.76 2.72
CA ASP A 507 20.63 13.36 2.86
C ASP A 507 19.64 12.46 2.12
N LEU A 508 20.19 11.54 1.31
CA LEU A 508 19.44 10.52 0.61
C LEU A 508 19.80 9.15 1.17
N TYR A 509 18.78 8.34 1.46
CA TYR A 509 19.02 6.96 1.91
C TYR A 509 19.30 6.06 0.73
N TYR A 510 20.26 5.14 0.88
CA TYR A 510 20.57 4.08 -0.06
C TYR A 510 20.55 2.71 0.58
N ARG A 511 20.31 1.69 -0.22
CA ARG A 511 20.52 0.28 0.09
C ARG A 511 21.54 -0.29 -0.88
N LEU A 512 22.56 -0.96 -0.34
CA LEU A 512 23.63 -1.64 -1.06
C LEU A 512 23.58 -3.13 -0.72
N ILE A 513 23.54 -3.99 -1.72
CA ILE A 513 23.53 -5.44 -1.55
C ILE A 513 24.77 -6.02 -2.20
N LYS A 514 25.55 -6.76 -1.44
CA LYS A 514 26.78 -7.43 -1.88
C LYS A 514 26.59 -8.94 -1.94
N PRO A 515 27.22 -9.64 -2.90
CA PRO A 515 27.18 -11.10 -2.98
C PRO A 515 27.38 -11.80 -1.64
N ALA A 516 26.80 -12.97 -1.46
CA ALA A 516 27.02 -13.77 -0.24
C ALA A 516 28.50 -14.19 -0.08
N ASP A 517 29.17 -14.47 -1.21
CA ASP A 517 30.60 -14.81 -1.33
C ASP A 517 31.46 -13.57 -1.65
N PHE A 518 31.08 -12.39 -1.17
CA PHE A 518 31.74 -11.12 -1.45
C PHE A 518 33.23 -11.14 -1.07
N ASP A 519 34.08 -10.80 -2.04
CA ASP A 519 35.54 -10.65 -1.88
C ASP A 519 35.94 -9.20 -2.17
N PRO A 520 36.40 -8.44 -1.18
CA PRO A 520 36.76 -7.02 -1.35
C PRO A 520 37.93 -6.79 -2.32
N ALA A 521 38.66 -7.83 -2.70
CA ALA A 521 39.77 -7.76 -3.66
C ALA A 521 39.29 -7.85 -5.12
N LYS A 522 38.04 -8.29 -5.35
CA LYS A 522 37.45 -8.41 -6.68
C LYS A 522 36.74 -7.11 -7.08
N LYS A 523 36.55 -6.96 -8.38
CA LYS A 523 35.73 -5.91 -8.98
C LYS A 523 34.42 -6.49 -9.50
N TYR A 524 33.31 -5.88 -9.12
CA TYR A 524 31.96 -6.32 -9.46
C TYR A 524 31.24 -5.29 -10.34
N PRO A 525 30.48 -5.71 -11.37
CA PRO A 525 29.54 -4.82 -12.01
C PRO A 525 28.45 -4.40 -11.03
N ALA A 526 27.86 -3.24 -11.23
CA ALA A 526 26.79 -2.74 -10.38
C ALA A 526 25.52 -2.47 -11.16
N ILE A 527 24.38 -2.76 -10.56
CA ILE A 527 23.06 -2.45 -11.12
C ILE A 527 22.32 -1.53 -10.14
N VAL A 528 21.91 -0.38 -10.66
CA VAL A 528 21.03 0.56 -9.95
C VAL A 528 19.60 0.15 -10.20
N TYR A 529 18.87 -0.26 -9.16
CA TYR A 529 17.42 -0.36 -9.24
C TYR A 529 16.79 0.96 -8.85
N VAL A 530 16.03 1.57 -9.75
CA VAL A 530 15.40 2.87 -9.55
C VAL A 530 13.88 2.78 -9.72
N TYR A 531 13.13 3.39 -8.81
CA TYR A 531 11.77 3.83 -9.06
C TYR A 531 11.76 5.35 -9.20
N GLY A 532 12.12 6.07 -8.13
CA GLY A 532 12.40 7.50 -8.12
C GLY A 532 11.21 8.43 -8.15
N GLY A 533 9.99 7.90 -8.38
CA GLY A 533 8.78 8.70 -8.55
C GLY A 533 8.19 9.24 -7.25
N PRO A 534 7.27 10.20 -7.35
CA PRO A 534 6.53 10.74 -6.22
C PRO A 534 5.88 9.65 -5.36
N HIS A 535 5.90 9.85 -4.04
CA HIS A 535 5.35 8.95 -3.02
C HIS A 535 5.96 7.54 -2.97
N ALA A 536 7.02 7.26 -3.71
CA ALA A 536 7.74 6.00 -3.59
C ALA A 536 8.76 6.07 -2.45
N GLN A 537 8.94 4.96 -1.76
CA GLN A 537 10.04 4.73 -0.84
C GLN A 537 10.50 3.28 -1.03
N MET A 538 11.76 3.10 -1.40
CA MET A 538 12.35 1.80 -1.72
C MET A 538 13.13 1.21 -0.56
N ILE A 539 13.44 2.03 0.44
CA ILE A 539 14.33 1.67 1.55
C ILE A 539 13.62 1.98 2.86
N THR A 540 13.37 0.94 3.65
CA THR A 540 12.81 1.08 5.00
C THR A 540 13.54 0.16 5.99
N ASN A 541 13.20 0.28 7.27
CA ASN A 541 13.63 -0.65 8.30
C ASN A 541 12.69 -1.87 8.44
N GLY A 542 12.02 -2.25 7.35
CA GLY A 542 11.29 -3.50 7.22
C GLY A 542 12.19 -4.71 6.98
N TRP A 543 11.59 -5.87 6.71
CA TRP A 543 12.33 -7.12 6.45
C TRP A 543 13.35 -6.96 5.33
N MET A 544 14.61 -7.29 5.63
CA MET A 544 15.74 -7.15 4.70
C MET A 544 15.85 -5.74 4.09
N ASN A 545 15.40 -4.71 4.82
CA ASN A 545 15.36 -3.31 4.34
C ASN A 545 14.61 -3.16 3.00
N ASP A 546 13.56 -3.94 2.77
CA ASP A 546 12.77 -4.05 1.54
C ASP A 546 13.59 -4.48 0.30
N ALA A 547 14.66 -5.25 0.50
CA ALA A 547 15.40 -5.85 -0.60
C ALA A 547 14.46 -6.78 -1.40
N ARG A 548 14.48 -6.63 -2.73
CA ARG A 548 13.61 -7.37 -3.63
C ARG A 548 14.22 -8.73 -3.97
N GLY A 549 13.38 -9.72 -4.23
CA GLY A 549 13.84 -11.05 -4.59
C GLY A 549 14.81 -11.07 -5.77
N TRP A 550 14.55 -10.25 -6.81
CA TRP A 550 15.45 -10.13 -7.95
C TRP A 550 16.80 -9.48 -7.57
N ASP A 551 16.83 -8.51 -6.68
CA ASP A 551 18.06 -7.88 -6.20
C ASP A 551 18.94 -8.92 -5.46
N ILE A 552 18.31 -9.77 -4.64
CA ILE A 552 18.97 -10.90 -3.95
C ILE A 552 19.56 -11.88 -4.95
N TYR A 553 18.78 -12.24 -5.95
CA TYR A 553 19.20 -13.16 -6.99
C TYR A 553 20.42 -12.65 -7.78
N MET A 554 20.38 -11.39 -8.22
CA MET A 554 21.47 -10.77 -8.98
C MET A 554 22.73 -10.56 -8.13
N ALA A 555 22.57 -10.24 -6.85
CA ALA A 555 23.71 -10.17 -5.94
C ALA A 555 24.42 -11.53 -5.85
N ASN A 556 23.68 -12.64 -5.73
CA ASN A 556 24.25 -13.98 -5.71
C ASN A 556 24.82 -14.43 -7.07
N LYS A 557 24.53 -13.71 -8.15
CA LYS A 557 25.17 -13.86 -9.46
C LYS A 557 26.45 -13.02 -9.62
N GLY A 558 26.83 -12.28 -8.59
CA GLY A 558 28.09 -11.51 -8.59
C GLY A 558 27.91 -10.04 -9.01
N TYR A 559 26.74 -9.46 -8.84
CA TYR A 559 26.49 -8.04 -9.05
C TYR A 559 26.38 -7.29 -7.72
N ILE A 560 26.84 -6.06 -7.67
CA ILE A 560 26.50 -5.13 -6.59
C ILE A 560 25.14 -4.53 -6.95
N MET A 561 24.13 -4.71 -6.08
CA MET A 561 22.81 -4.12 -6.29
C MET A 561 22.68 -2.85 -5.44
N PHE A 562 22.19 -1.78 -6.03
CA PHE A 562 22.07 -0.48 -5.39
C PHE A 562 20.69 0.14 -5.62
N SER A 563 20.13 0.73 -4.58
CA SER A 563 18.90 1.54 -4.67
C SER A 563 19.09 2.82 -3.89
N LEU A 564 18.52 3.91 -4.39
CA LEU A 564 18.59 5.23 -3.76
C LEU A 564 17.20 5.88 -3.78
N ASP A 565 16.71 6.32 -2.62
CA ASP A 565 15.54 7.17 -2.53
C ASP A 565 15.95 8.63 -2.76
N ASN A 566 15.76 9.09 -4.00
CA ASN A 566 16.07 10.48 -4.42
C ASN A 566 15.05 11.48 -3.88
N ARG A 567 15.33 12.78 -4.01
CA ARG A 567 14.32 13.83 -3.79
C ARG A 567 13.12 13.58 -4.68
N GLY A 568 11.93 13.84 -4.17
CA GLY A 568 10.65 13.44 -4.77
C GLY A 568 10.02 12.23 -4.11
N SER A 569 10.79 11.36 -3.41
CA SER A 569 10.26 10.21 -2.69
C SER A 569 9.55 10.62 -1.39
N SER A 570 8.80 9.68 -0.77
CA SER A 570 7.92 9.96 0.37
C SER A 570 8.62 9.99 1.73
N ASN A 571 7.85 10.34 2.75
CA ASN A 571 8.22 10.30 4.17
C ASN A 571 9.32 11.29 4.60
N ARG A 572 9.57 12.33 3.82
CA ARG A 572 10.61 13.33 4.07
C ARG A 572 10.09 14.76 4.16
N GLY A 573 8.77 14.96 3.98
CA GLY A 573 8.10 16.25 3.98
C GLY A 573 7.96 16.89 2.61
N LEU A 574 7.12 17.91 2.56
CA LEU A 574 6.62 18.52 1.31
C LEU A 574 7.74 19.13 0.45
N GLU A 575 8.73 19.79 1.06
CA GLU A 575 9.85 20.39 0.32
C GLU A 575 10.70 19.34 -0.40
N PHE A 576 10.92 18.20 0.25
CA PHE A 576 11.63 17.07 -0.34
C PHE A 576 10.81 16.41 -1.46
N GLU A 577 9.52 16.21 -1.22
CA GLU A 577 8.60 15.54 -2.16
C GLU A 577 8.39 16.38 -3.43
N ASN A 578 8.21 17.68 -3.29
CA ASN A 578 7.92 18.57 -4.42
C ASN A 578 9.14 19.25 -5.07
N ALA A 579 10.36 18.76 -4.77
CA ALA A 579 11.59 19.21 -5.43
C ALA A 579 11.57 18.94 -6.94
N THR A 580 10.81 17.94 -7.37
CA THR A 580 10.69 17.47 -8.76
C THR A 580 9.56 18.13 -9.54
N PHE A 581 8.79 19.01 -8.90
CA PHE A 581 7.63 19.67 -9.50
C PHE A 581 7.96 20.37 -10.81
N ARG A 582 7.17 20.11 -11.88
CA ARG A 582 7.27 20.59 -13.25
C ARG A 582 8.47 20.05 -14.06
N GLN A 583 9.25 19.11 -13.51
CA GLN A 583 10.47 18.60 -14.12
C GLN A 583 10.77 17.13 -13.76
N LEU A 584 9.75 16.29 -13.77
CA LEU A 584 9.88 14.86 -13.40
C LEU A 584 11.00 14.16 -14.18
N GLY A 585 11.84 13.39 -13.47
CA GLY A 585 12.98 12.66 -14.02
C GLY A 585 14.27 13.50 -14.16
N ILE A 586 14.24 14.81 -13.86
CA ILE A 586 15.43 15.68 -13.97
C ILE A 586 16.17 15.75 -12.63
N GLU A 587 15.53 16.23 -11.56
CA GLU A 587 16.17 16.29 -10.25
C GLU A 587 16.45 14.90 -9.67
N GLU A 588 15.53 13.96 -9.88
CA GLU A 588 15.71 12.55 -9.56
C GLU A 588 16.95 12.00 -10.25
N GLY A 589 17.13 12.28 -11.54
CA GLY A 589 18.28 11.83 -12.31
C GLY A 589 19.61 12.36 -11.79
N LYS A 590 19.66 13.64 -11.41
CA LYS A 590 20.85 14.24 -10.77
C LYS A 590 21.22 13.54 -9.46
N ASP A 591 20.22 13.22 -8.63
CA ASP A 591 20.42 12.51 -7.37
C ASP A 591 20.88 11.06 -7.61
N GLN A 592 20.31 10.35 -8.61
CA GLN A 592 20.74 9.00 -8.98
C GLN A 592 22.20 8.98 -9.46
N VAL A 593 22.66 10.01 -10.15
CA VAL A 593 24.09 10.16 -10.54
C VAL A 593 24.98 10.29 -9.29
N LYS A 594 24.55 10.99 -8.24
CA LYS A 594 25.29 11.00 -6.95
C LYS A 594 25.41 9.60 -6.35
N GLY A 595 24.38 8.77 -6.49
CA GLY A 595 24.46 7.35 -6.14
C GLY A 595 25.52 6.60 -6.93
N VAL A 596 25.61 6.85 -8.23
CA VAL A 596 26.66 6.23 -9.07
C VAL A 596 28.06 6.76 -8.73
N GLU A 597 28.21 8.05 -8.44
CA GLU A 597 29.49 8.61 -7.96
C GLU A 597 29.95 7.89 -6.67
N PHE A 598 29.02 7.65 -5.73
CA PHE A 598 29.27 6.86 -4.53
C PHE A 598 29.70 5.42 -4.88
N LEU A 599 28.98 4.74 -5.78
CA LEU A 599 29.34 3.39 -6.23
C LEU A 599 30.74 3.34 -6.82
N LYS A 600 31.08 4.26 -7.71
CA LYS A 600 32.42 4.35 -8.35
C LYS A 600 33.54 4.65 -7.36
N SER A 601 33.24 5.24 -6.21
CA SER A 601 34.21 5.46 -5.13
C SER A 601 34.54 4.19 -4.34
N GLN A 602 33.75 3.14 -4.48
CA GLN A 602 33.96 1.87 -3.80
C GLN A 602 35.06 1.06 -4.51
N PRO A 603 36.10 0.59 -3.81
CA PRO A 603 37.23 -0.10 -4.45
C PRO A 603 36.82 -1.41 -5.16
N TYR A 604 35.73 -2.02 -4.75
CA TYR A 604 35.21 -3.29 -5.27
C TYR A 604 34.20 -3.10 -6.42
N VAL A 605 33.83 -1.88 -6.80
CA VAL A 605 32.92 -1.64 -7.93
C VAL A 605 33.70 -1.42 -9.22
N ASP A 606 33.29 -2.10 -10.28
CA ASP A 606 33.77 -1.83 -11.64
C ASP A 606 32.98 -0.64 -12.21
N GLY A 607 33.57 0.56 -12.15
CA GLY A 607 32.93 1.79 -12.59
C GLY A 607 32.60 1.86 -14.08
N GLU A 608 33.16 0.95 -14.92
CA GLU A 608 32.85 0.86 -16.34
C GLU A 608 31.67 -0.05 -16.64
N ARG A 609 31.22 -0.83 -15.65
CA ARG A 609 30.08 -1.77 -15.80
C ARG A 609 28.96 -1.39 -14.82
N ILE A 610 28.24 -0.30 -15.17
CA ILE A 610 27.08 0.18 -14.40
C ILE A 610 25.82 0.01 -15.26
N GLY A 611 24.87 -0.78 -14.72
CA GLY A 611 23.54 -0.98 -15.28
C GLY A 611 22.45 -0.25 -14.51
N VAL A 612 21.26 -0.13 -15.11
CA VAL A 612 20.08 0.46 -14.45
C VAL A 612 18.81 -0.29 -14.84
N HIS A 613 17.92 -0.49 -13.87
CA HIS A 613 16.62 -1.15 -14.07
C HIS A 613 15.54 -0.47 -13.25
N GLY A 614 14.34 -0.35 -13.81
CA GLY A 614 13.15 0.11 -13.11
C GLY A 614 11.88 -0.12 -13.90
N TRP A 615 10.74 -0.03 -13.22
CA TRP A 615 9.41 -0.27 -13.77
C TRP A 615 8.52 0.96 -13.60
N SER A 616 7.61 1.24 -14.56
CA SER A 616 6.67 2.36 -14.52
C SER A 616 7.41 3.72 -14.50
N PHE A 617 7.27 4.53 -13.45
CA PHE A 617 8.12 5.70 -13.25
C PHE A 617 9.61 5.32 -13.24
N GLY A 618 9.96 4.16 -12.67
CA GLY A 618 11.31 3.60 -12.74
C GLY A 618 11.74 3.26 -14.17
N GLY A 619 10.83 2.87 -15.04
CA GLY A 619 11.06 2.72 -16.47
C GLY A 619 11.35 4.07 -17.15
N HIS A 620 10.61 5.12 -16.78
CA HIS A 620 10.93 6.51 -17.18
C HIS A 620 12.34 6.89 -16.72
N MET A 621 12.65 6.66 -15.43
CA MET A 621 13.96 6.98 -14.88
C MET A 621 15.08 6.19 -15.56
N THR A 622 14.90 4.90 -15.80
CA THR A 622 15.88 4.06 -16.51
C THR A 622 16.15 4.62 -17.90
N THR A 623 15.10 4.91 -18.66
CA THR A 623 15.23 5.48 -20.01
C THR A 623 15.88 6.87 -19.95
N ALA A 624 15.46 7.73 -19.02
CA ALA A 624 16.01 9.06 -18.82
C ALA A 624 17.52 9.01 -18.48
N LEU A 625 17.92 8.12 -17.58
CA LEU A 625 19.33 7.94 -17.18
C LEU A 625 20.19 7.44 -18.34
N MET A 626 19.72 6.46 -19.11
CA MET A 626 20.42 5.96 -20.30
C MET A 626 20.63 7.05 -21.37
N LEU A 627 19.66 7.97 -21.52
CA LEU A 627 19.70 9.01 -22.57
C LEU A 627 20.38 10.31 -22.11
N ARG A 628 20.30 10.66 -20.82
CA ARG A 628 20.90 11.88 -20.28
C ARG A 628 22.34 11.69 -19.83
N TYR A 629 22.69 10.46 -19.43
CA TYR A 629 24.02 10.10 -18.91
C TYR A 629 24.58 8.87 -19.64
N PRO A 630 24.66 8.87 -20.96
CA PRO A 630 25.03 7.71 -21.78
C PRO A 630 26.47 7.22 -21.54
N GLU A 631 27.32 8.06 -20.95
CA GLU A 631 28.70 7.65 -20.58
C GLU A 631 28.73 6.88 -19.26
N ILE A 632 27.69 6.97 -18.43
CA ILE A 632 27.64 6.32 -17.12
C ILE A 632 27.03 4.93 -17.24
N PHE A 633 25.81 4.84 -17.80
CA PHE A 633 25.02 3.61 -17.83
C PHE A 633 25.26 2.85 -19.14
N LYS A 634 25.72 1.60 -19.03
CA LYS A 634 26.06 0.75 -20.18
C LYS A 634 24.88 -0.12 -20.63
N VAL A 635 24.08 -0.59 -19.65
CA VAL A 635 22.92 -1.44 -19.92
C VAL A 635 21.72 -0.95 -19.12
N GLY A 636 20.57 -0.83 -19.75
CA GLY A 636 19.31 -0.47 -19.12
C GLY A 636 18.19 -1.43 -19.46
N VAL A 637 17.32 -1.74 -18.48
CA VAL A 637 16.05 -2.46 -18.71
C VAL A 637 14.91 -1.64 -18.14
N ALA A 638 14.11 -1.05 -19.03
CA ALA A 638 12.99 -0.18 -18.71
C ALA A 638 11.66 -0.92 -18.89
N GLY A 639 10.92 -1.15 -17.80
CA GLY A 639 9.60 -1.79 -17.85
C GLY A 639 8.46 -0.78 -17.80
N GLY A 640 7.44 -0.90 -18.66
CA GLY A 640 6.24 -0.08 -18.70
C GLY A 640 6.52 1.45 -18.62
N PRO A 641 7.48 2.01 -19.38
CA PRO A 641 7.98 3.35 -19.12
C PRO A 641 7.00 4.44 -19.54
N VAL A 642 6.90 5.51 -18.75
CA VAL A 642 6.42 6.80 -19.23
C VAL A 642 7.53 7.42 -20.09
N ILE A 643 7.23 7.79 -21.32
CA ILE A 643 8.19 8.42 -22.26
C ILE A 643 7.88 9.91 -22.46
N ASP A 644 6.63 10.24 -22.50
CA ASP A 644 6.13 11.59 -22.72
C ASP A 644 4.98 11.86 -21.75
N TRP A 645 5.16 12.76 -20.81
CA TRP A 645 4.15 13.11 -19.81
C TRP A 645 2.86 13.67 -20.43
N GLY A 646 2.91 14.17 -21.68
CA GLY A 646 1.72 14.55 -22.44
C GLY A 646 0.79 13.38 -22.80
N TYR A 647 1.27 12.14 -22.74
CA TYR A 647 0.44 10.93 -22.92
C TYR A 647 -0.05 10.35 -21.62
N TYR A 648 0.43 10.84 -20.47
CA TYR A 648 0.01 10.32 -19.17
C TYR A 648 -1.29 10.97 -18.72
N GLU A 649 -1.96 10.34 -17.76
CA GLU A 649 -3.27 10.77 -17.29
C GLU A 649 -3.21 12.08 -16.48
N ILE A 650 -4.32 12.82 -16.47
CA ILE A 650 -4.43 14.18 -15.94
C ILE A 650 -4.13 14.24 -14.43
N MET A 651 -4.79 13.39 -13.61
CA MET A 651 -4.82 13.57 -12.15
C MET A 651 -3.44 13.41 -11.52
N TYR A 652 -2.67 12.43 -11.96
CA TYR A 652 -1.27 12.26 -11.58
C TYR A 652 -0.36 13.22 -12.36
N GLY A 653 -0.46 13.20 -13.70
CA GLY A 653 0.44 13.93 -14.57
C GLY A 653 0.43 15.44 -14.31
N GLU A 654 -0.75 16.05 -14.23
CA GLU A 654 -0.88 17.49 -14.02
C GLU A 654 -0.59 17.91 -12.56
N ARG A 655 -0.70 17.02 -11.57
CA ARG A 655 -0.27 17.31 -10.20
C ARG A 655 1.21 17.65 -10.13
N TYR A 656 2.02 16.89 -10.84
CA TYR A 656 3.49 17.02 -10.74
C TYR A 656 4.10 17.82 -11.88
N MET A 657 3.39 18.00 -13.00
CA MET A 657 3.90 18.69 -14.18
C MET A 657 3.12 19.94 -14.56
N ASP A 658 2.00 20.27 -13.90
CA ASP A 658 0.96 21.16 -14.39
C ASP A 658 0.40 20.73 -15.76
N THR A 659 -0.41 21.56 -16.41
CA THR A 659 -0.86 21.29 -17.78
C THR A 659 0.28 21.55 -18.78
N PRO A 660 0.28 20.88 -19.96
CA PRO A 660 1.24 21.20 -21.03
C PRO A 660 1.21 22.67 -21.45
N GLN A 661 0.06 23.34 -21.32
CA GLN A 661 -0.10 24.76 -21.64
C GLN A 661 0.57 25.67 -20.60
N ALA A 662 0.51 25.31 -19.32
CA ALA A 662 1.11 26.05 -18.21
C ALA A 662 2.61 25.78 -18.05
N ASN A 663 3.09 24.60 -18.51
CA ASN A 663 4.49 24.18 -18.37
C ASN A 663 5.08 23.60 -19.68
N PRO A 664 5.03 24.30 -20.82
CA PRO A 664 5.48 23.75 -22.09
C PRO A 664 6.97 23.35 -22.10
N GLU A 665 7.83 24.11 -21.42
CA GLU A 665 9.25 23.80 -21.34
C GLU A 665 9.52 22.56 -20.49
N GLY A 666 8.81 22.35 -19.38
CA GLY A 666 8.92 21.14 -18.57
C GLY A 666 8.55 19.89 -19.38
N TYR A 667 7.42 19.92 -20.08
CA TYR A 667 7.01 18.80 -20.94
C TYR A 667 8.02 18.54 -22.07
N LYS A 668 8.57 19.60 -22.68
CA LYS A 668 9.60 19.46 -23.71
C LYS A 668 10.89 18.84 -23.19
N GLN A 669 11.35 19.28 -22.02
CA GLN A 669 12.60 18.80 -21.40
C GLN A 669 12.49 17.37 -20.89
N THR A 670 11.31 16.97 -20.41
CA THR A 670 11.07 15.63 -19.86
C THR A 670 10.65 14.60 -20.92
N ASN A 671 10.36 15.04 -22.15
CA ASN A 671 9.99 14.16 -23.25
C ASN A 671 11.21 13.40 -23.77
N LEU A 672 11.29 12.12 -23.44
CA LEU A 672 12.44 11.27 -23.75
C LEU A 672 12.61 10.98 -25.27
N LYS A 673 11.58 11.15 -26.06
CA LYS A 673 11.69 11.06 -27.54
C LYS A 673 12.70 12.06 -28.10
N ASN A 674 12.78 13.24 -27.49
CA ASN A 674 13.72 14.29 -27.91
C ASN A 674 15.19 13.92 -27.65
N LEU A 675 15.43 12.90 -26.82
CA LEU A 675 16.76 12.43 -26.44
C LEU A 675 17.15 11.10 -27.12
N ALA A 676 16.28 10.55 -27.98
CA ALA A 676 16.47 9.21 -28.56
C ALA A 676 17.85 9.05 -29.26
N GLY A 677 18.39 10.12 -29.85
CA GLY A 677 19.71 10.12 -30.50
C GLY A 677 20.90 10.02 -29.54
N ASN A 678 20.69 10.17 -28.22
CA ASN A 678 21.77 10.10 -27.23
C ASN A 678 22.07 8.68 -26.79
N LEU A 679 21.26 7.69 -27.14
CA LEU A 679 21.44 6.30 -26.70
C LEU A 679 22.77 5.75 -27.22
N LYS A 680 23.65 5.33 -26.31
CA LYS A 680 24.93 4.68 -26.61
C LYS A 680 25.02 3.25 -26.12
N GLY A 681 24.44 2.97 -24.95
CA GLY A 681 24.43 1.65 -24.32
C GLY A 681 23.30 0.76 -24.85
N HIS A 682 23.22 -0.44 -24.28
CA HIS A 682 22.15 -1.40 -24.56
C HIS A 682 20.91 -1.09 -23.73
N LEU A 683 19.76 -0.85 -24.37
CA LEU A 683 18.49 -0.57 -23.71
C LEU A 683 17.43 -1.57 -24.16
N LEU A 684 16.90 -2.34 -23.23
CA LEU A 684 15.70 -3.15 -23.43
C LEU A 684 14.50 -2.42 -22.84
N ILE A 685 13.48 -2.20 -23.66
CA ILE A 685 12.15 -1.78 -23.21
C ILE A 685 11.24 -3.00 -23.12
N ILE A 686 10.58 -3.17 -22.00
CA ILE A 686 9.54 -4.17 -21.79
C ILE A 686 8.23 -3.45 -21.60
N HIS A 687 7.17 -3.87 -22.30
CA HIS A 687 5.85 -3.26 -22.15
C HIS A 687 4.74 -4.31 -22.25
N ASP A 688 3.63 -4.05 -21.57
CA ASP A 688 2.46 -4.93 -21.59
C ASP A 688 1.43 -4.38 -22.61
N ASP A 689 0.83 -5.26 -23.43
CA ASP A 689 -0.06 -4.82 -24.52
C ASP A 689 -1.41 -4.25 -24.03
N HIS A 690 -1.84 -4.64 -22.82
CA HIS A 690 -3.05 -4.15 -22.17
C HIS A 690 -2.78 -3.14 -21.05
N ASP A 691 -1.63 -2.48 -21.06
CA ASP A 691 -1.29 -1.46 -20.07
C ASP A 691 -2.25 -0.27 -20.17
N ASP A 692 -3.16 -0.17 -19.18
CA ASP A 692 -4.14 0.90 -19.03
C ASP A 692 -3.67 2.05 -18.13
N THR A 693 -2.42 1.99 -17.67
CA THR A 693 -1.76 2.97 -16.81
C THR A 693 -0.70 3.76 -17.59
N CYS A 694 0.34 3.08 -18.09
CA CYS A 694 1.29 3.63 -19.02
C CYS A 694 0.98 3.08 -20.41
N VAL A 695 0.11 3.77 -21.14
CA VAL A 695 -0.41 3.23 -22.41
C VAL A 695 0.70 2.88 -23.41
N PRO A 696 0.58 1.81 -24.23
CA PRO A 696 1.63 1.33 -25.15
C PRO A 696 2.16 2.37 -26.12
N GLN A 697 1.41 3.46 -26.36
CA GLN A 697 1.83 4.59 -27.16
C GLN A 697 3.16 5.22 -26.68
N HIS A 698 3.44 5.21 -25.38
CA HIS A 698 4.71 5.68 -24.83
C HIS A 698 5.89 4.96 -25.50
N THR A 699 5.90 3.65 -25.42
CA THR A 699 6.98 2.82 -25.98
C THR A 699 7.02 2.88 -27.51
N LEU A 700 5.89 2.74 -28.20
CA LEU A 700 5.86 2.72 -29.67
C LEU A 700 6.31 4.05 -30.25
N SER A 701 5.94 5.19 -29.64
CA SER A 701 6.39 6.50 -30.07
C SER A 701 7.89 6.73 -29.83
N PHE A 702 8.43 6.17 -28.74
CA PHE A 702 9.88 6.20 -28.48
C PHE A 702 10.65 5.34 -29.48
N MET A 703 10.18 4.13 -29.79
CA MET A 703 10.79 3.28 -30.83
C MET A 703 10.82 4.00 -32.17
N LYS A 704 9.75 4.73 -32.54
CA LYS A 704 9.74 5.55 -33.75
C LYS A 704 10.81 6.65 -33.70
N ALA A 705 10.94 7.35 -32.56
CA ALA A 705 11.99 8.38 -32.41
C ALA A 705 13.40 7.79 -32.50
N CYS A 706 13.63 6.58 -32.00
CA CYS A 706 14.90 5.87 -32.13
C CYS A 706 15.20 5.48 -33.58
N VAL A 707 14.21 5.03 -34.35
CA VAL A 707 14.36 4.76 -35.79
C VAL A 707 14.80 6.02 -36.51
N ASP A 708 14.17 7.16 -36.24
CA ASP A 708 14.52 8.45 -36.88
C ASP A 708 15.92 8.92 -36.48
N ALA A 709 16.31 8.67 -35.22
CA ALA A 709 17.64 9.01 -34.71
C ALA A 709 18.73 7.98 -35.06
N ARG A 710 18.37 6.83 -35.66
CA ARG A 710 19.26 5.68 -35.94
C ARG A 710 19.93 5.12 -34.68
N THR A 711 19.17 5.01 -33.60
CA THR A 711 19.54 4.25 -32.38
C THR A 711 18.72 2.99 -32.29
N TYR A 712 19.22 1.98 -31.60
CA TYR A 712 18.73 0.59 -31.70
C TYR A 712 18.43 -0.03 -30.32
N PRO A 713 17.39 0.45 -29.58
CA PRO A 713 16.94 -0.24 -28.40
C PRO A 713 16.22 -1.54 -28.74
N ASP A 714 16.25 -2.51 -27.83
CA ASP A 714 15.47 -3.73 -27.92
C ASP A 714 14.07 -3.54 -27.34
N LEU A 715 13.10 -4.31 -27.82
CA LEU A 715 11.72 -4.30 -27.33
C LEU A 715 11.23 -5.71 -27.06
N PHE A 716 10.58 -5.91 -25.90
CA PHE A 716 9.85 -7.14 -25.59
C PHE A 716 8.44 -6.81 -25.09
N ILE A 717 7.43 -7.47 -25.65
CA ILE A 717 6.02 -7.28 -25.25
C ILE A 717 5.57 -8.50 -24.42
N TYR A 718 4.91 -8.23 -23.28
CA TYR A 718 4.16 -9.24 -22.52
C TYR A 718 2.69 -9.15 -22.89
N PRO A 719 2.17 -10.08 -23.73
CA PRO A 719 0.77 -10.08 -24.13
C PRO A 719 -0.16 -10.40 -22.98
N THR A 720 -1.37 -9.83 -23.00
CA THR A 720 -2.48 -10.09 -22.07
C THR A 720 -2.28 -9.59 -20.64
N HIS A 721 -1.17 -8.94 -20.36
CA HIS A 721 -0.94 -8.27 -19.07
C HIS A 721 -1.31 -6.79 -19.12
N LYS A 722 -1.81 -6.29 -17.99
CA LYS A 722 -1.96 -4.87 -17.71
C LYS A 722 -0.60 -4.28 -17.30
N HIS A 723 -0.59 -3.18 -16.55
CA HIS A 723 0.64 -2.48 -16.16
C HIS A 723 1.68 -3.32 -15.39
N ASN A 724 1.31 -4.50 -14.90
CA ASN A 724 2.21 -5.39 -14.18
C ASN A 724 2.09 -6.83 -14.70
N VAL A 725 3.21 -7.45 -15.01
CA VAL A 725 3.29 -8.89 -15.29
C VAL A 725 3.08 -9.66 -13.97
N LEU A 726 2.07 -10.52 -13.92
CA LEU A 726 1.65 -11.24 -12.72
C LEU A 726 1.72 -12.75 -12.92
N GLY A 727 1.57 -13.48 -11.81
CA GLY A 727 1.54 -14.94 -11.83
C GLY A 727 2.87 -15.55 -12.31
N ARG A 728 2.78 -16.65 -13.01
CA ARG A 728 3.94 -17.42 -13.49
C ARG A 728 4.84 -16.63 -14.46
N ASP A 729 4.24 -15.79 -15.29
CA ASP A 729 4.97 -15.00 -16.29
C ASP A 729 5.92 -13.98 -15.64
N ARG A 730 5.72 -13.66 -14.36
CA ARG A 730 6.62 -12.79 -13.60
C ARG A 730 8.01 -13.41 -13.40
N VAL A 731 8.11 -14.74 -13.30
CA VAL A 731 9.41 -15.43 -13.26
C VAL A 731 10.12 -15.29 -14.60
N HIS A 732 9.43 -15.55 -15.72
CA HIS A 732 9.95 -15.35 -17.07
C HIS A 732 10.41 -13.90 -17.31
N LEU A 733 9.66 -12.92 -16.81
CA LEU A 733 10.06 -11.50 -16.85
C LEU A 733 11.44 -11.29 -16.21
N HIS A 734 11.63 -11.80 -14.99
CA HIS A 734 12.90 -11.62 -14.29
C HIS A 734 14.04 -12.44 -14.91
N GLU A 735 13.75 -13.58 -15.52
CA GLU A 735 14.73 -14.29 -16.35
C GLU A 735 15.15 -13.47 -17.57
N LYS A 736 14.20 -12.87 -18.28
CA LYS A 736 14.49 -12.01 -19.45
C LYS A 736 15.36 -10.81 -19.07
N ILE A 737 15.04 -10.14 -17.96
CA ILE A 737 15.83 -9.03 -17.42
C ILE A 737 17.25 -9.51 -17.06
N THR A 738 17.36 -10.62 -16.33
CA THR A 738 18.64 -11.20 -15.92
C THR A 738 19.54 -11.50 -17.13
N ARG A 739 19.01 -12.22 -18.13
CA ARG A 739 19.76 -12.58 -19.35
C ARG A 739 20.29 -11.35 -20.10
N TYR A 740 19.51 -10.28 -20.12
CA TYR A 740 19.93 -9.03 -20.78
C TYR A 740 21.14 -8.40 -20.08
N PHE A 741 21.14 -8.38 -18.76
CA PHE A 741 22.31 -7.88 -18.01
C PHE A 741 23.51 -8.85 -18.13
N GLU A 742 23.32 -10.16 -18.09
CA GLU A 742 24.40 -11.13 -18.26
C GLU A 742 25.04 -11.06 -19.65
N GLU A 743 24.30 -10.68 -20.68
CA GLU A 743 24.78 -10.59 -22.05
C GLU A 743 25.58 -9.31 -22.32
N TYR A 744 25.15 -8.18 -21.74
CA TYR A 744 25.65 -6.86 -22.12
C TYR A 744 26.38 -6.10 -21.02
N LEU A 745 26.28 -6.44 -19.74
CA LEU A 745 26.93 -5.78 -18.62
C LEU A 745 28.12 -6.60 -18.08
#